data_273dac4fe5458ef7fedee86a31820a44
#
_entry.id   273dac4fe5458ef7fedee86a31820a44
#
_cell.length_a   1.000
_cell.length_b   1.000
_cell.length_c   1.000
_cell.angle_alpha   90.00
_cell.angle_beta   90.00
_cell.angle_gamma   90.00
#
_symmetry.space_group_name_H-M   'P 1'
#
loop_
_entity.id
_entity.type
_entity.pdbx_description
1 polymer ?
#
loop_
_entity_poly.entity_id
_entity_poly.type
_entity_poly.pdbx_seq_one_letter_code
_entity_poly.pdbx_strand_id
1 'polypeptide(L)'
;MGHSHNVRRESLSGHLSVARPDYHVDVFENDLVWPFNKLDGIDRDDIRETAYEIFFTACRSSPGFGGRNALAFYSSSNNDNADGASGPKPNGVVMTPTSRIKRALGLKMLKRSPSRRMSSGGNSGSNPSSPSSHSSSGSSPSLSYTLPSPRPRRPMTSAEIMRQQMKVTEQSDNRLRKTLMRTLVGQMGRRAETIILPLELLRHLKPSEFNDANEYHLWQKRQLKILEAGLLLHPSIALDKSNTFAMRLREIIRGCETKPIDTGKNSDTMRTLCNSVVSLSWRSANGTPTDVCHWADGFPLNIHIYVALLQAIFDVRDETLVLDEVDELLELMKKTWSTLGITRPVHNVCFTWALFQQYVVTAQLEPDLLCAAHAMLAEVANDAKKPDREAVYVKLLSSVLSSMQGWAEKRLLHYHDYFQRGTVGQVENLLPLALSASKILGEDVTITEGAGQDQGDILVVDSSGDRVDYYIRCSVRNAFAKVLENGNIKEVKGEASKALLQLAKETEDLALKERESFSPILKKWHPTAVGVAAVTLHNCYGTMLKQYLGGVSTLTSETIGVLHRAGKLEKVLVQMVVEDSADCDDGGKAIVREMVPFEVDSIIMNLLKKWVDERLKKQRECLSRAKESETWNPRSKTEPYAQSAVELMKQAKETVEEFFEIPIGVTEDLVQDLAAGLEHIFQDYITFVASCGSKQSYLPQLPPLTRCNRDSKFAKLWKRATPCSVVGEDIHHIGTLEGHHPRPSTSRGTQRLYIRLNTLHYIFSHLHSLDKVLSLSPRVTPPTNNRFNSSRTYSNSSSYFEHANSGIESACQHVSEVAAYRLIFLDSASVFYDCLYACDVTNARIRPALRVLKQNLTLLCAIVTDRAQALAMKEVMRAAFEAFLMVLLAGGSSRVYYRSDHEMIEEDFESLKKVFCACGEGLIAENIVEREAEAVEGVISLMSQCTEQLVEDFSIVTCETSGIGVMGSGQKLPMPPTTGRWNRADPNTILRVLCHRNDRAANQFLKRTFQLAKRR
;
A
#
# COMPACT_ATOMS: atom_id res chain seq x y z
N MET A 1 -38.80 36.09 -2.67
CA MET A 1 -38.40 37.46 -3.00
C MET A 1 -37.09 37.29 -3.77
N GLY A 2 -36.99 37.26 -5.04
CA GLY A 2 -37.38 38.23 -6.11
C GLY A 2 -36.18 39.15 -6.31
N HIS A 3 -35.50 39.25 -7.37
CA HIS A 3 -35.76 39.44 -8.78
C HIS A 3 -34.41 39.21 -9.54
N SER A 4 -34.25 38.50 -10.63
CA SER A 4 -34.83 38.67 -11.97
C SER A 4 -34.13 39.69 -12.87
N HIS A 5 -33.67 39.14 -14.02
CA HIS A 5 -33.52 39.72 -15.38
C HIS A 5 -32.27 40.58 -15.66
N ASN A 6 -31.58 40.41 -16.80
CA ASN A 6 -32.14 40.38 -18.16
C ASN A 6 -31.14 39.87 -19.18
N VAL A 7 -31.69 39.11 -20.10
CA VAL A 7 -31.19 38.64 -21.39
C VAL A 7 -30.97 39.79 -22.36
N ARG A 8 -29.91 39.76 -23.19
CA ARG A 8 -30.03 40.24 -24.57
C ARG A 8 -29.18 39.42 -25.54
N ARG A 9 -29.85 38.89 -26.48
CA ARG A 9 -29.46 38.17 -27.68
C ARG A 9 -29.30 39.19 -28.83
N GLU A 10 -28.32 38.94 -29.69
CA GLU A 10 -28.37 39.22 -31.16
C GLU A 10 -27.00 38.73 -31.72
N SER A 11 -26.94 37.87 -32.51
CA SER A 11 -27.31 37.35 -33.84
C SER A 11 -26.13 37.51 -34.82
N LEU A 12 -25.62 36.36 -35.25
CA LEU A 12 -25.15 35.86 -36.57
C LEU A 12 -24.49 36.85 -37.54
N SER A 13 -23.21 36.58 -37.81
CA SER A 13 -22.80 36.30 -39.23
C SER A 13 -21.44 35.60 -39.24
N GLY A 14 -21.35 34.55 -40.05
CA GLY A 14 -20.24 33.63 -40.07
C GLY A 14 -19.03 34.11 -40.89
N HIS A 15 -17.88 33.72 -40.38
CA HIS A 15 -16.73 33.35 -41.23
C HIS A 15 -15.96 32.25 -40.53
N LEU A 16 -15.83 31.11 -41.22
CA LEU A 16 -14.96 30.04 -40.78
C LEU A 16 -13.50 30.57 -40.84
N SER A 17 -12.91 30.72 -39.68
CA SER A 17 -11.46 30.68 -39.48
C SER A 17 -11.17 29.63 -38.45
N VAL A 18 -10.35 28.67 -38.84
CA VAL A 18 -9.85 27.60 -37.98
C VAL A 18 -9.18 28.20 -36.79
N ALA A 19 -9.85 28.20 -35.64
CA ALA A 19 -9.28 28.59 -34.35
C ALA A 19 -8.26 27.54 -33.91
N ARG A 20 -6.99 27.92 -33.87
CA ARG A 20 -6.00 27.25 -33.04
C ARG A 20 -6.43 27.42 -31.59
N PRO A 21 -6.31 26.39 -30.71
CA PRO A 21 -6.64 26.55 -29.32
C PRO A 21 -5.58 27.43 -28.63
N ASP A 22 -5.94 28.64 -28.30
CA ASP A 22 -5.22 29.49 -27.34
C ASP A 22 -5.36 28.88 -25.93
N TYR A 23 -4.49 27.97 -25.60
CA TYR A 23 -4.30 27.53 -24.22
C TYR A 23 -2.81 27.62 -23.88
N HIS A 24 -2.50 28.43 -22.85
CA HIS A 24 -1.29 28.42 -22.06
C HIS A 24 -0.15 29.40 -22.34
N VAL A 25 -0.36 30.55 -22.96
CA VAL A 25 0.76 31.54 -23.07
C VAL A 25 0.94 32.38 -21.79
N ASP A 26 -0.12 32.64 -21.02
CA ASP A 26 -0.05 33.53 -19.85
C ASP A 26 0.46 32.93 -18.54
N VAL A 27 0.49 31.60 -18.42
CA VAL A 27 0.90 30.91 -17.17
C VAL A 27 2.43 30.78 -17.07
N PHE A 28 3.12 30.73 -18.19
CA PHE A 28 4.58 30.50 -18.22
C PHE A 28 5.42 31.77 -17.98
N GLU A 29 4.91 32.94 -18.35
CA GLU A 29 5.64 34.20 -18.17
C GLU A 29 5.66 34.67 -16.70
N ASN A 30 4.66 34.30 -15.91
CA ASN A 30 4.51 34.72 -14.51
C ASN A 30 5.41 33.97 -13.51
N ASP A 31 6.05 32.86 -13.91
CA ASP A 31 6.86 32.03 -13.01
C ASP A 31 8.36 32.39 -13.00
N LEU A 32 8.83 33.13 -13.99
CA LEU A 32 10.23 33.50 -14.07
C LEU A 32 10.51 34.78 -13.27
N VAL A 33 11.28 34.65 -12.21
CA VAL A 33 11.67 35.80 -11.38
C VAL A 33 12.68 36.65 -12.09
N TRP A 34 12.41 37.97 -12.21
CA TRP A 34 13.35 38.91 -12.75
C TRP A 34 14.60 39.05 -11.85
N PRO A 35 15.81 38.74 -12.33
CA PRO A 35 16.98 38.60 -11.46
C PRO A 35 17.69 39.95 -11.15
N PHE A 36 17.36 41.01 -11.90
CA PHE A 36 18.00 42.30 -11.72
C PHE A 36 17.19 43.16 -10.77
N ASN A 37 17.87 43.97 -9.99
CA ASN A 37 17.21 44.90 -9.08
C ASN A 37 16.22 45.80 -9.84
N LYS A 38 15.09 46.16 -9.21
CA LYS A 38 14.10 47.04 -9.80
C LYS A 38 14.67 48.48 -9.91
N LEU A 39 14.33 49.17 -11.00
CA LEU A 39 14.57 50.60 -11.16
C LEU A 39 13.30 51.34 -10.79
N ASP A 40 13.36 52.11 -9.68
CA ASP A 40 12.19 52.85 -9.23
C ASP A 40 11.90 54.03 -10.16
N GLY A 41 10.69 54.10 -10.67
CA GLY A 41 10.13 55.20 -11.44
C GLY A 41 10.60 55.29 -12.89
N ILE A 42 11.24 54.24 -13.44
CA ILE A 42 11.60 54.14 -14.88
C ILE A 42 10.81 52.95 -15.44
N ASP A 43 10.04 53.21 -16.47
CA ASP A 43 9.23 52.19 -17.14
C ASP A 43 10.06 51.40 -18.16
N ARG A 44 9.58 50.21 -18.54
CA ARG A 44 10.23 49.33 -19.54
C ARG A 44 10.38 49.99 -20.89
N ASP A 45 9.39 50.79 -21.29
CA ASP A 45 9.44 51.54 -22.53
C ASP A 45 10.47 52.70 -22.49
N ASP A 46 10.60 53.35 -21.34
CA ASP A 46 11.67 54.36 -21.10
C ASP A 46 13.06 53.74 -21.20
N ILE A 47 13.25 52.54 -20.65
CA ILE A 47 14.52 51.81 -20.76
C ILE A 47 14.83 51.46 -22.21
N ARG A 48 13.82 50.95 -22.97
CA ARG A 48 13.97 50.58 -24.37
C ARG A 48 14.39 51.78 -25.21
N GLU A 49 13.73 52.91 -25.06
CA GLU A 49 14.02 54.12 -25.81
C GLU A 49 15.43 54.66 -25.45
N THR A 50 15.78 54.67 -24.18
CA THR A 50 17.13 55.06 -23.71
C THR A 50 18.20 54.10 -24.23
N ALA A 51 17.94 52.82 -24.23
CA ALA A 51 18.83 51.80 -24.76
C ALA A 51 19.10 52.02 -26.26
N TYR A 52 18.05 52.30 -27.04
CA TYR A 52 18.19 52.67 -28.44
C TYR A 52 19.01 53.93 -28.63
N GLU A 53 18.75 54.98 -27.82
CA GLU A 53 19.51 56.26 -27.86
C GLU A 53 21.00 56.03 -27.64
N ILE A 54 21.39 55.21 -26.65
CA ILE A 54 22.77 54.84 -26.35
C ILE A 54 23.39 54.01 -27.47
N PHE A 55 22.65 52.97 -27.94
CA PHE A 55 23.10 52.11 -29.04
C PHE A 55 23.36 52.92 -30.31
N PHE A 56 22.40 53.78 -30.70
CA PHE A 56 22.55 54.60 -31.88
C PHE A 56 23.76 55.57 -31.77
N THR A 57 23.92 56.14 -30.57
CA THR A 57 25.03 57.05 -30.32
C THR A 57 26.40 56.37 -30.40
N ALA A 58 26.52 55.17 -29.82
CA ALA A 58 27.74 54.37 -29.84
C ALA A 58 28.10 53.85 -31.25
N CYS A 59 27.07 53.48 -32.03
CA CYS A 59 27.28 52.85 -33.35
C CYS A 59 27.31 53.83 -34.57
N ARG A 60 26.95 55.07 -34.35
CA ARG A 60 26.83 56.09 -35.45
C ARG A 60 28.06 56.23 -36.38
N SER A 61 29.23 55.93 -35.87
CA SER A 61 30.47 55.99 -36.66
C SER A 61 30.77 54.70 -37.45
N SER A 62 29.87 53.66 -37.33
CA SER A 62 30.14 52.41 -38.04
C SER A 62 29.76 52.48 -39.50
N PRO A 63 30.54 51.92 -40.41
CA PRO A 63 30.21 51.87 -41.82
C PRO A 63 28.88 51.15 -42.08
N GLY A 64 27.98 51.75 -42.85
CA GLY A 64 26.68 51.17 -43.16
C GLY A 64 25.59 51.36 -42.09
N PHE A 65 25.92 51.80 -40.90
CA PHE A 65 24.95 52.06 -39.81
C PHE A 65 24.18 53.37 -40.11
N GLY A 66 22.89 53.30 -40.16
CA GLY A 66 22.01 54.47 -40.35
C GLY A 66 21.80 54.95 -41.80
N GLY A 67 22.33 54.30 -42.80
CA GLY A 67 22.10 54.58 -44.20
C GLY A 67 23.07 55.58 -44.82
N ARG A 68 22.89 56.02 -46.11
CA ARG A 68 23.78 56.84 -46.90
C ARG A 68 24.10 58.21 -46.26
N ASN A 69 23.34 58.75 -45.35
CA ASN A 69 23.53 60.02 -44.63
C ASN A 69 23.98 59.81 -43.19
N ALA A 70 24.33 58.60 -42.81
CA ALA A 70 24.96 58.36 -41.49
C ALA A 70 26.37 58.92 -41.65
N LEU A 71 26.57 59.98 -41.01
CA LEU A 71 27.75 60.74 -40.75
C LEU A 71 29.05 60.00 -41.03
N ALA A 72 29.50 60.10 -42.31
CA ALA A 72 30.81 59.66 -42.74
C ALA A 72 31.90 60.56 -42.20
N PHE A 73 31.86 61.11 -40.99
CA PHE A 73 32.72 62.05 -40.41
C PHE A 73 33.67 61.55 -39.34
N TYR A 74 33.77 60.29 -39.12
CA TYR A 74 34.84 59.72 -38.30
C TYR A 74 35.53 58.59 -39.04
N SER A 75 36.26 59.01 -40.06
CA SER A 75 37.44 58.32 -40.55
C SER A 75 38.49 58.43 -39.48
N SER A 76 38.53 57.53 -38.59
CA SER A 76 39.58 57.35 -37.63
C SER A 76 40.80 56.83 -38.39
N SER A 77 41.70 57.67 -38.69
CA SER A 77 43.08 57.31 -38.84
C SER A 77 43.63 56.87 -37.54
N ASN A 78 43.75 55.60 -37.33
CA ASN A 78 44.75 55.01 -36.43
C ASN A 78 45.26 53.72 -37.09
N ASN A 79 46.31 53.97 -37.88
CA ASN A 79 47.38 53.02 -38.05
C ASN A 79 47.99 52.81 -36.67
N ASP A 80 48.01 51.68 -36.18
CA ASP A 80 49.08 51.21 -35.31
C ASP A 80 49.46 49.82 -35.73
N ASN A 81 50.64 49.74 -36.25
CA ASN A 81 51.40 48.55 -36.53
C ASN A 81 51.63 47.72 -35.27
N ALA A 82 51.51 46.44 -35.38
CA ALA A 82 52.37 45.52 -34.66
C ALA A 82 52.43 44.20 -35.39
N ASP A 83 53.63 43.87 -35.73
CA ASP A 83 54.14 42.68 -36.39
C ASP A 83 53.74 41.33 -35.89
N GLY A 84 53.59 40.43 -36.78
CA GLY A 84 54.32 39.18 -37.00
C GLY A 84 54.31 38.11 -35.95
N ALA A 85 53.69 36.98 -36.29
CA ALA A 85 54.30 35.66 -36.22
C ALA A 85 53.37 34.59 -36.81
N SER A 86 53.90 33.98 -37.80
CA SER A 86 53.38 32.78 -38.47
C SER A 86 53.60 31.55 -37.56
N GLY A 87 52.63 30.76 -37.46
CA GLY A 87 52.67 29.36 -36.88
C GLY A 87 51.50 28.51 -37.32
N PRO A 88 51.66 27.24 -37.55
CA PRO A 88 50.86 26.43 -38.47
C PRO A 88 49.50 25.98 -37.95
N LYS A 89 48.54 25.83 -38.86
CA LYS A 89 47.20 25.26 -38.64
C LYS A 89 47.27 23.81 -38.21
N PRO A 90 46.40 23.38 -37.27
CA PRO A 90 45.83 22.06 -37.31
C PRO A 90 44.38 22.11 -37.76
N ASN A 91 44.04 21.21 -38.68
CA ASN A 91 42.68 20.92 -39.10
C ASN A 91 41.87 20.26 -37.96
N GLY A 92 40.94 21.01 -37.48
CA GLY A 92 39.87 20.49 -36.64
C GLY A 92 38.74 21.49 -36.70
N VAL A 93 37.63 21.10 -37.29
CA VAL A 93 36.43 21.94 -37.38
C VAL A 93 35.85 22.03 -35.98
N VAL A 94 36.38 22.95 -35.20
CA VAL A 94 35.71 23.37 -33.95
C VAL A 94 34.63 24.35 -34.37
N MET A 95 33.35 23.92 -34.28
CA MET A 95 32.24 24.83 -34.47
C MET A 95 32.30 25.92 -33.42
N THR A 96 32.47 27.14 -33.89
CA THR A 96 32.49 28.36 -33.06
C THR A 96 31.14 28.51 -32.32
N PRO A 97 31.12 29.07 -31.11
CA PRO A 97 29.87 29.31 -30.35
C PRO A 97 28.80 30.06 -31.17
N THR A 98 29.22 30.96 -32.05
CA THR A 98 28.34 31.71 -32.97
C THR A 98 27.54 30.85 -33.92
N SER A 99 28.04 29.69 -34.35
CA SER A 99 27.29 28.80 -35.23
C SER A 99 26.14 28.07 -34.54
N ARG A 100 26.28 27.82 -33.23
CA ARG A 100 25.19 27.21 -32.40
C ARG A 100 24.11 28.24 -32.10
N ILE A 101 24.49 29.49 -31.85
CA ILE A 101 23.56 30.60 -31.64
C ILE A 101 22.72 30.83 -32.88
N LYS A 102 23.35 30.80 -34.07
CA LYS A 102 22.63 30.91 -35.36
C LYS A 102 21.58 29.85 -35.59
N ARG A 103 21.85 28.62 -35.13
CA ARG A 103 20.88 27.52 -35.21
C ARG A 103 19.76 27.68 -34.21
N ALA A 104 20.06 28.16 -33.00
CA ALA A 104 19.10 28.44 -31.95
C ALA A 104 18.11 29.55 -32.30
N LEU A 105 18.53 30.50 -33.14
CA LEU A 105 17.68 31.60 -33.61
C LEU A 105 16.70 31.15 -34.75
N GLY A 106 16.66 29.87 -35.12
CA GLY A 106 15.74 29.35 -36.14
C GLY A 106 16.03 29.79 -37.56
N LEU A 107 17.19 30.43 -37.81
CA LEU A 107 17.53 30.98 -39.10
C LEU A 107 18.05 29.89 -40.04
N LYS A 108 17.29 29.61 -41.07
CA LYS A 108 17.64 28.58 -42.08
C LYS A 108 18.91 28.97 -42.83
N MET A 109 19.90 28.09 -42.85
CA MET A 109 21.11 28.23 -43.68
C MET A 109 20.75 28.17 -45.14
N LEU A 110 20.56 29.32 -45.77
CA LEU A 110 20.56 29.41 -47.23
C LEU A 110 22.01 29.30 -47.73
N LYS A 111 22.32 28.20 -48.38
CA LYS A 111 23.60 28.07 -49.07
C LYS A 111 23.69 29.15 -50.16
N ARG A 112 24.50 30.17 -49.91
CA ARG A 112 24.88 31.13 -50.96
C ARG A 112 25.74 30.38 -51.97
N SER A 113 25.32 30.40 -53.23
CA SER A 113 26.19 30.18 -54.37
C SER A 113 27.15 31.38 -54.46
N PRO A 114 28.45 31.20 -54.77
CA PRO A 114 29.37 32.29 -54.85
C PRO A 114 29.03 33.21 -56.03
N SER A 115 28.63 34.45 -55.77
CA SER A 115 28.45 35.45 -56.78
C SER A 115 29.84 35.86 -57.34
N ARG A 116 30.05 35.50 -58.55
CA ARG A 116 31.18 35.98 -59.35
C ARG A 116 31.15 37.50 -59.43
N ARG A 117 32.18 38.14 -58.96
CA ARG A 117 32.52 39.52 -59.34
C ARG A 117 32.80 39.58 -60.81
N MET A 118 32.01 40.34 -61.56
CA MET A 118 32.29 40.68 -62.88
C MET A 118 33.28 41.84 -62.85
N SER A 119 34.46 41.59 -63.33
CA SER A 119 35.32 42.65 -63.93
C SER A 119 35.02 42.80 -65.45
N SER A 120 34.82 44.03 -65.86
CA SER A 120 34.57 44.43 -67.21
C SER A 120 35.73 44.12 -68.10
N GLY A 121 35.49 43.74 -69.40
CA GLY A 121 36.43 43.61 -70.43
C GLY A 121 35.96 42.86 -71.67
N GLY A 122 35.46 43.49 -72.58
CA GLY A 122 35.41 43.52 -73.96
C GLY A 122 35.28 42.25 -74.89
N ASN A 123 34.41 42.45 -75.78
CA ASN A 123 34.35 42.13 -77.21
C ASN A 123 34.11 40.70 -77.79
N SER A 124 33.11 40.77 -78.66
CA SER A 124 32.89 40.12 -79.92
C SER A 124 32.47 38.61 -80.08
N GLY A 125 31.36 38.44 -80.72
CA GLY A 125 31.31 37.51 -81.81
C GLY A 125 30.23 36.40 -81.78
N SER A 126 29.22 36.64 -82.65
CA SER A 126 28.50 35.66 -83.43
C SER A 126 27.47 34.66 -82.84
N ASN A 127 26.27 34.91 -83.30
CA ASN A 127 25.15 34.05 -83.52
C ASN A 127 25.48 32.73 -84.33
N PRO A 128 24.60 31.75 -84.65
CA PRO A 128 23.14 31.71 -84.35
C PRO A 128 22.53 30.26 -84.12
N SER A 129 21.24 30.27 -84.17
CA SER A 129 20.27 29.28 -84.60
C SER A 129 19.39 28.53 -83.60
N SER A 130 18.15 28.87 -83.81
CA SER A 130 16.90 28.11 -83.45
C SER A 130 16.80 26.79 -84.25
N PRO A 131 15.76 25.90 -84.11
CA PRO A 131 14.34 26.27 -84.10
C PRO A 131 13.37 25.31 -83.26
N SER A 132 12.19 25.84 -83.05
CA SER A 132 10.81 25.32 -83.26
C SER A 132 10.40 23.99 -82.55
N SER A 133 9.19 23.76 -82.22
CA SER A 133 7.88 24.16 -82.68
C SER A 133 6.70 23.63 -81.89
N HIS A 134 5.56 24.34 -81.95
CA HIS A 134 4.14 23.92 -81.96
C HIS A 134 3.49 23.46 -80.63
N SER A 135 2.29 23.76 -80.41
CA SER A 135 1.14 24.55 -80.84
C SER A 135 0.02 24.36 -79.90
N SER A 136 -0.79 25.19 -79.63
CA SER A 136 -2.07 25.74 -80.04
C SER A 136 -3.08 25.81 -78.94
N SER A 137 -3.65 26.84 -78.77
CA SER A 137 -4.97 27.48 -79.05
C SER A 137 -5.88 27.65 -77.79
N GLY A 138 -6.44 28.87 -77.71
CA GLY A 138 -7.76 29.14 -77.20
C GLY A 138 -7.88 30.45 -76.43
N SER A 139 -8.03 31.60 -77.11
CA SER A 139 -8.87 32.78 -76.91
C SER A 139 -9.74 32.90 -75.71
N SER A 140 -9.87 33.96 -74.93
CA SER A 140 -10.12 35.39 -75.15
C SER A 140 -10.36 36.12 -73.83
N PRO A 141 -10.68 37.41 -73.72
CA PRO A 141 -9.84 38.36 -73.02
C PRO A 141 -10.50 38.96 -71.81
N SER A 142 -9.72 39.37 -70.88
CA SER A 142 -10.23 40.29 -69.84
C SER A 142 -9.09 41.20 -69.30
N LEU A 143 -9.33 42.42 -69.52
CA LEU A 143 -8.84 43.63 -68.90
C LEU A 143 -7.76 43.52 -67.86
N SER A 144 -6.52 43.85 -68.20
CA SER A 144 -5.39 44.06 -67.30
C SER A 144 -5.43 45.45 -66.74
N TYR A 145 -5.77 45.52 -65.43
CA TYR A 145 -5.29 46.62 -64.58
C TYR A 145 -3.86 46.31 -64.21
N THR A 146 -2.96 47.04 -64.74
CA THR A 146 -1.57 47.09 -64.29
C THR A 146 -1.48 47.76 -62.95
N LEU A 147 -1.42 46.86 -61.89
CA LEU A 147 -0.89 47.30 -60.64
C LEU A 147 0.63 47.60 -60.79
N PRO A 148 1.12 48.68 -60.23
CA PRO A 148 2.57 48.95 -60.28
C PRO A 148 3.30 47.87 -59.51
N SER A 149 4.25 47.21 -60.12
CA SER A 149 5.16 46.27 -59.48
C SER A 149 5.78 46.93 -58.25
N PRO A 150 5.77 46.27 -57.04
CA PRO A 150 6.44 46.82 -55.88
C PRO A 150 7.89 47.01 -56.23
N ARG A 151 8.37 48.26 -56.15
CA ARG A 151 9.80 48.58 -56.24
C ARG A 151 10.53 47.72 -55.22
N PRO A 152 11.70 47.10 -55.52
CA PRO A 152 12.46 46.31 -54.56
C PRO A 152 12.71 47.23 -53.35
N ARG A 153 12.17 46.79 -52.20
CA ARG A 153 12.42 47.46 -50.93
C ARG A 153 13.93 47.52 -50.69
N ARG A 154 14.43 48.70 -50.46
CA ARG A 154 15.84 48.94 -50.05
C ARG A 154 16.12 48.06 -48.82
N PRO A 155 17.29 47.38 -48.74
CA PRO A 155 17.67 46.65 -47.55
C PRO A 155 17.66 47.59 -46.33
N MET A 156 17.05 47.18 -45.23
CA MET A 156 17.03 47.98 -44.01
C MET A 156 18.43 48.10 -43.44
N THR A 157 18.75 49.25 -42.88
CA THR A 157 20.03 49.44 -42.18
C THR A 157 19.93 48.87 -40.76
N SER A 158 21.05 48.46 -40.15
CA SER A 158 21.12 47.93 -38.78
C SER A 158 20.46 48.89 -37.78
N ALA A 159 20.48 50.20 -38.01
CA ALA A 159 19.77 51.19 -37.20
C ALA A 159 18.25 51.11 -37.34
N GLU A 160 17.75 50.89 -38.56
CA GLU A 160 16.33 50.74 -38.84
C GLU A 160 15.79 49.46 -38.27
N ILE A 161 16.57 48.38 -38.33
CA ILE A 161 16.23 47.09 -37.73
C ILE A 161 16.12 47.24 -36.20
N MET A 162 17.12 47.77 -35.53
CA MET A 162 17.07 47.98 -34.08
C MET A 162 15.98 48.94 -33.65
N ARG A 163 15.70 50.00 -34.42
CA ARG A 163 14.59 50.92 -34.14
C ARG A 163 13.25 50.19 -34.12
N GLN A 164 12.99 49.33 -35.11
CA GLN A 164 11.74 48.54 -35.18
C GLN A 164 11.67 47.54 -34.03
N GLN A 165 12.72 46.78 -33.77
CA GLN A 165 12.79 45.80 -32.71
C GLN A 165 12.61 46.42 -31.33
N MET A 166 13.18 47.61 -31.10
CA MET A 166 13.02 48.35 -29.85
C MET A 166 11.71 49.15 -29.78
N LYS A 167 10.86 49.08 -30.82
CA LYS A 167 9.57 49.80 -30.90
C LYS A 167 9.71 51.31 -30.72
N VAL A 168 10.83 51.89 -31.18
CA VAL A 168 11.06 53.33 -31.11
C VAL A 168 10.39 54.02 -32.29
N THR A 169 9.63 55.09 -32.00
CA THR A 169 8.90 55.83 -33.02
C THR A 169 9.86 56.51 -34.00
N GLU A 170 9.45 56.69 -35.22
CA GLU A 170 10.27 57.41 -36.25
C GLU A 170 10.52 58.85 -35.84
N GLN A 171 9.60 59.46 -35.11
CA GLN A 171 9.75 60.79 -34.59
C GLN A 171 10.87 60.91 -33.56
N SER A 172 10.90 59.96 -32.61
CA SER A 172 11.98 59.89 -31.59
C SER A 172 13.34 59.66 -32.23
N ASP A 173 13.42 58.73 -33.22
CA ASP A 173 14.63 58.50 -34.00
C ASP A 173 15.11 59.76 -34.74
N ASN A 174 14.19 60.48 -35.43
CA ASN A 174 14.52 61.72 -36.13
C ASN A 174 14.96 62.84 -35.16
N ARG A 175 14.34 62.96 -33.98
CA ARG A 175 14.80 63.90 -32.92
C ARG A 175 16.20 63.55 -32.46
N LEU A 176 16.46 62.28 -32.19
CA LEU A 176 17.80 61.80 -31.80
C LEU A 176 18.85 62.13 -32.86
N ARG A 177 18.58 61.78 -34.12
CA ARG A 177 19.51 62.09 -35.24
C ARG A 177 19.77 63.53 -35.40
N LYS A 178 18.81 64.43 -35.39
CA LYS A 178 18.92 65.86 -35.46
C LYS A 178 19.77 66.41 -34.29
N THR A 179 19.53 65.94 -33.08
CA THR A 179 20.27 66.35 -31.87
C THR A 179 21.76 65.98 -31.96
N LEU A 180 22.02 64.71 -32.33
CA LEU A 180 23.37 64.21 -32.48
C LEU A 180 24.15 64.99 -33.58
N MET A 181 23.44 65.36 -34.66
CA MET A 181 24.07 66.27 -35.70
C MET A 181 24.43 67.61 -35.13
N ARG A 182 23.57 68.23 -34.32
CA ARG A 182 23.88 69.54 -33.67
C ARG A 182 25.01 69.45 -32.68
N THR A 183 25.08 68.33 -31.93
CA THR A 183 26.11 68.08 -30.94
C THR A 183 27.49 67.89 -31.57
N LEU A 184 27.56 67.17 -32.69
CA LEU A 184 28.77 66.86 -33.42
C LEU A 184 29.42 68.11 -33.99
N VAL A 185 28.65 69.07 -34.48
CA VAL A 185 29.19 70.38 -35.01
C VAL A 185 29.85 71.18 -33.89
N GLY A 186 29.44 71.03 -32.63
CA GLY A 186 29.96 71.73 -31.46
C GLY A 186 31.12 71.05 -30.71
N GLN A 187 31.42 69.78 -31.01
CA GLN A 187 32.31 68.93 -30.20
C GLN A 187 33.26 68.06 -31.03
N MET A 188 33.84 68.62 -32.07
CA MET A 188 34.90 67.98 -32.85
C MET A 188 36.04 67.54 -31.93
N GLY A 189 36.29 66.20 -31.84
CA GLY A 189 37.41 65.67 -31.04
C GLY A 189 37.02 64.90 -29.76
N ARG A 190 35.73 64.90 -29.27
CA ARG A 190 35.28 64.08 -28.16
C ARG A 190 34.91 62.69 -28.61
N ARG A 191 35.28 61.65 -27.80
CA ARG A 191 34.86 60.27 -28.05
C ARG A 191 33.37 60.15 -27.78
N ALA A 192 32.66 59.28 -28.53
CA ALA A 192 31.22 59.01 -28.35
C ALA A 192 30.88 58.58 -26.95
N GLU A 193 31.78 57.88 -26.27
CA GLU A 193 31.66 57.30 -24.93
C GLU A 193 31.61 58.34 -23.82
N THR A 194 32.11 59.55 -24.07
CA THR A 194 32.21 60.69 -23.10
C THR A 194 31.05 61.66 -23.19
N ILE A 195 30.09 61.43 -24.10
CA ILE A 195 28.88 62.26 -24.26
C ILE A 195 27.86 61.85 -23.27
N ILE A 196 27.45 62.76 -22.39
CA ILE A 196 26.35 62.51 -21.42
C ILE A 196 25.06 62.77 -22.20
N LEU A 197 24.59 61.70 -22.82
CA LEU A 197 23.49 61.76 -23.80
C LEU A 197 22.19 62.39 -23.27
N PRO A 198 21.65 62.00 -22.10
CA PRO A 198 20.45 62.62 -21.55
C PRO A 198 20.60 64.15 -21.37
N LEU A 199 21.77 64.61 -20.92
CA LEU A 199 22.05 66.03 -20.77
C LEU A 199 22.10 66.75 -22.14
N GLU A 200 22.72 66.14 -23.11
CA GLU A 200 22.84 66.72 -24.45
C GLU A 200 21.49 66.80 -25.15
N LEU A 201 20.64 65.75 -24.91
CA LEU A 201 19.29 65.77 -25.43
C LEU A 201 18.44 66.87 -24.77
N LEU A 202 18.51 67.07 -23.45
CA LEU A 202 17.85 68.16 -22.74
C LEU A 202 18.29 69.57 -23.16
N ARG A 203 19.54 69.71 -23.53
CA ARG A 203 20.08 71.01 -24.04
C ARG A 203 19.65 71.39 -25.46
N HIS A 204 19.49 70.42 -26.31
CA HIS A 204 19.34 70.62 -27.76
C HIS A 204 17.89 70.40 -28.29
N LEU A 205 17.03 69.59 -27.60
CA LEU A 205 15.66 69.41 -28.00
C LEU A 205 14.78 70.52 -27.43
N LYS A 206 13.96 71.11 -28.30
CA LYS A 206 13.01 72.16 -27.92
C LYS A 206 11.61 71.68 -27.77
N PRO A 207 10.78 72.35 -26.95
CA PRO A 207 9.36 71.97 -26.82
C PRO A 207 8.60 71.91 -28.14
N SER A 208 8.98 72.74 -29.12
CA SER A 208 8.41 72.82 -30.49
C SER A 208 8.65 71.53 -31.33
N GLU A 209 9.54 70.65 -30.93
CA GLU A 209 9.84 69.41 -31.63
C GLU A 209 8.98 68.21 -31.11
N PHE A 210 8.14 68.45 -30.12
CA PHE A 210 7.17 67.52 -29.56
C PHE A 210 5.75 67.88 -29.99
N ASN A 211 4.88 66.87 -30.04
CA ASN A 211 3.49 67.05 -30.46
C ASN A 211 2.65 67.79 -29.39
N ASP A 212 2.95 67.55 -28.12
CA ASP A 212 2.24 68.09 -26.96
C ASP A 212 3.21 68.45 -25.83
N ALA A 213 2.81 69.45 -25.03
CA ALA A 213 3.55 69.86 -23.85
C ALA A 213 3.69 68.77 -22.80
N ASN A 214 2.70 67.90 -22.67
CA ASN A 214 2.76 66.73 -21.78
C ASN A 214 3.76 65.70 -22.27
N GLU A 215 3.87 65.44 -23.56
CA GLU A 215 4.87 64.52 -24.14
C GLU A 215 6.27 65.04 -23.83
N TYR A 216 6.48 66.37 -24.01
CA TYR A 216 7.77 67.01 -23.66
C TYR A 216 8.11 66.90 -22.18
N HIS A 217 7.12 67.08 -21.31
CA HIS A 217 7.32 67.01 -19.85
C HIS A 217 7.64 65.56 -19.42
N LEU A 218 6.91 64.57 -19.90
CA LEU A 218 7.18 63.14 -19.62
C LEU A 218 8.57 62.74 -20.13
N TRP A 219 8.92 63.20 -21.32
CA TRP A 219 10.25 62.98 -21.89
C TRP A 219 11.38 63.61 -21.02
N GLN A 220 11.17 64.85 -20.54
CA GLN A 220 12.13 65.49 -19.60
C GLN A 220 12.28 64.68 -18.32
N LYS A 221 11.15 64.26 -17.73
CA LYS A 221 11.15 63.37 -16.54
C LYS A 221 11.98 62.12 -16.78
N ARG A 222 11.79 61.47 -17.90
CA ARG A 222 12.57 60.28 -18.28
C ARG A 222 14.08 60.60 -18.30
N GLN A 223 14.49 61.64 -18.99
CA GLN A 223 15.91 62.02 -19.13
C GLN A 223 16.52 62.32 -17.75
N LEU A 224 15.81 63.02 -16.89
CA LEU A 224 16.28 63.32 -15.53
C LEU A 224 16.36 62.10 -14.65
N LYS A 225 15.41 61.19 -14.73
CA LYS A 225 15.42 59.90 -13.98
C LYS A 225 16.58 59.00 -14.45
N ILE A 226 16.86 58.95 -15.74
CA ILE A 226 18.03 58.24 -16.27
C ILE A 226 19.32 58.83 -15.71
N LEU A 227 19.44 60.16 -15.64
CA LEU A 227 20.61 60.84 -15.01
C LEU A 227 20.68 60.50 -13.51
N GLU A 228 19.56 60.46 -12.82
CA GLU A 228 19.50 60.07 -11.40
C GLU A 228 20.02 58.63 -11.20
N ALA A 229 19.47 57.71 -11.95
CA ALA A 229 19.82 56.31 -11.87
C ALA A 229 21.29 56.04 -12.24
N GLY A 230 21.80 56.70 -13.28
CA GLY A 230 23.18 56.54 -13.72
C GLY A 230 24.23 57.25 -12.85
N LEU A 231 23.91 58.40 -12.24
CA LEU A 231 24.85 59.21 -11.50
C LEU A 231 24.78 59.07 -9.97
N LEU A 232 23.56 58.93 -9.42
CA LEU A 232 23.36 58.93 -7.97
C LEU A 232 23.32 57.53 -7.38
N LEU A 233 23.00 56.52 -8.16
CA LEU A 233 22.84 55.12 -7.70
C LEU A 233 24.04 54.24 -8.02
N HIS A 234 25.17 54.83 -8.45
CA HIS A 234 26.36 54.07 -8.81
C HIS A 234 27.00 53.42 -7.58
N PRO A 235 27.03 52.08 -7.45
CA PRO A 235 27.45 51.42 -6.21
C PRO A 235 28.98 51.46 -6.01
N SER A 236 29.75 51.47 -7.08
CA SER A 236 31.22 51.45 -7.02
C SER A 236 31.82 52.85 -6.78
N ILE A 237 31.06 53.90 -6.99
CA ILE A 237 31.48 55.28 -6.80
C ILE A 237 30.58 55.94 -5.74
N ALA A 238 30.96 55.78 -4.52
CA ALA A 238 30.17 56.25 -3.40
C ALA A 238 29.99 57.75 -3.41
N LEU A 239 28.80 58.26 -3.18
CA LEU A 239 28.49 59.66 -3.02
C LEU A 239 28.31 59.95 -1.53
N ASP A 240 29.01 60.95 -1.04
CA ASP A 240 28.76 61.53 0.26
C ASP A 240 27.31 62.10 0.28
N LYS A 241 26.57 61.88 1.38
CA LYS A 241 25.19 62.39 1.57
C LYS A 241 25.15 63.92 1.52
N SER A 242 26.27 64.59 1.84
CA SER A 242 26.41 65.99 1.82
C SER A 242 26.87 66.59 0.46
N ASN A 243 27.04 65.72 -0.59
CA ASN A 243 27.50 66.24 -1.89
C ASN A 243 26.51 67.22 -2.48
N THR A 244 26.99 68.46 -2.65
CA THR A 244 26.16 69.58 -3.08
C THR A 244 25.64 69.43 -4.52
N PHE A 245 26.40 68.81 -5.40
CA PHE A 245 25.94 68.54 -6.77
C PHE A 245 24.86 67.47 -6.82
N ALA A 246 24.94 66.43 -5.98
CA ALA A 246 23.92 65.41 -5.87
C ALA A 246 22.62 65.96 -5.29
N MET A 247 22.72 66.84 -4.29
CA MET A 247 21.56 67.52 -3.72
C MET A 247 20.85 68.41 -4.72
N ARG A 248 21.61 69.20 -5.46
CA ARG A 248 21.08 70.10 -6.50
C ARG A 248 20.40 69.30 -7.63
N LEU A 249 20.98 68.16 -8.05
CA LEU A 249 20.39 67.30 -9.05
C LEU A 249 19.06 66.74 -8.57
N ARG A 250 18.98 66.23 -7.32
CA ARG A 250 17.75 65.73 -6.72
C ARG A 250 16.66 66.81 -6.58
N GLU A 251 17.04 68.07 -6.28
CA GLU A 251 16.14 69.19 -6.20
C GLU A 251 15.51 69.55 -7.56
N ILE A 252 16.31 69.54 -8.62
CA ILE A 252 15.87 69.76 -9.99
C ILE A 252 14.91 68.63 -10.43
N ILE A 253 15.24 67.35 -10.11
CA ILE A 253 14.40 66.22 -10.43
C ILE A 253 13.03 66.34 -9.71
N ARG A 254 13.00 66.63 -8.40
CA ARG A 254 11.77 66.88 -7.64
C ARG A 254 10.98 68.02 -8.22
N GLY A 255 11.65 69.13 -8.62
CA GLY A 255 11.00 70.25 -9.28
C GLY A 255 10.34 69.88 -10.60
N CYS A 256 10.96 68.97 -11.35
CA CYS A 256 10.40 68.47 -12.61
C CYS A 256 9.18 67.53 -12.43
N GLU A 257 9.00 66.98 -11.25
CA GLU A 257 7.77 66.14 -11.03
C GLU A 257 6.48 66.93 -11.17
N THR A 258 6.49 68.22 -10.85
CA THR A 258 5.32 69.09 -10.88
C THR A 258 5.27 69.98 -12.10
N LYS A 259 6.41 70.46 -12.62
CA LYS A 259 6.47 71.37 -13.76
C LYS A 259 7.69 71.06 -14.65
N PRO A 260 7.54 71.24 -15.97
CA PRO A 260 8.68 71.08 -16.88
C PRO A 260 9.81 72.08 -16.52
N ILE A 261 11.07 71.62 -16.63
CA ILE A 261 12.23 72.49 -16.43
C ILE A 261 12.46 73.41 -17.66
N ASP A 262 12.89 74.60 -17.41
CA ASP A 262 13.35 75.52 -18.47
C ASP A 262 14.69 75.03 -18.97
N THR A 263 14.79 74.68 -20.28
CA THR A 263 16.02 74.27 -20.96
C THR A 263 16.66 75.40 -21.83
N GLY A 264 16.20 76.63 -21.65
CA GLY A 264 16.69 77.76 -22.36
C GLY A 264 18.20 78.05 -22.12
N LYS A 265 18.86 78.62 -23.06
CA LYS A 265 20.31 78.95 -22.95
C LYS A 265 20.69 79.77 -21.73
N ASN A 266 19.80 80.61 -21.25
CA ASN A 266 20.00 81.52 -20.10
C ASN A 266 19.34 81.01 -18.81
N SER A 267 18.84 79.75 -18.82
CA SER A 267 18.17 79.14 -17.64
C SER A 267 19.22 78.81 -16.55
N ASP A 268 19.01 79.32 -15.36
CA ASP A 268 19.87 79.02 -14.18
C ASP A 268 19.68 77.55 -13.76
N THR A 269 18.46 77.01 -13.93
CA THR A 269 18.14 75.55 -13.68
C THR A 269 18.99 74.74 -14.62
N MET A 270 19.04 75.05 -15.92
CA MET A 270 19.80 74.23 -16.89
C MET A 270 21.29 74.37 -16.65
N ARG A 271 21.80 75.59 -16.26
CA ARG A 271 23.20 75.83 -15.90
C ARG A 271 23.57 74.96 -14.68
N THR A 272 22.75 74.99 -13.64
CA THR A 272 22.92 74.20 -12.41
C THR A 272 22.90 72.70 -12.70
N LEU A 273 21.95 72.20 -13.57
CA LEU A 273 21.90 70.86 -14.04
C LEU A 273 23.16 70.41 -14.75
N CYS A 274 23.62 71.25 -15.74
CA CYS A 274 24.87 70.98 -16.47
C CYS A 274 26.07 70.83 -15.53
N ASN A 275 26.25 71.79 -14.61
CA ASN A 275 27.38 71.79 -13.68
C ASN A 275 27.31 70.56 -12.75
N SER A 276 26.11 70.24 -12.23
CA SER A 276 25.94 69.10 -11.35
C SER A 276 26.19 67.77 -12.09
N VAL A 277 25.61 67.57 -13.27
CA VAL A 277 25.80 66.36 -14.08
C VAL A 277 27.23 66.14 -14.50
N VAL A 278 27.87 67.19 -14.99
CA VAL A 278 29.28 67.09 -15.38
C VAL A 278 30.17 66.76 -14.20
N SER A 279 29.99 67.42 -13.03
CA SER A 279 30.80 67.17 -11.83
C SER A 279 30.58 65.73 -11.32
N LEU A 280 29.36 65.22 -11.40
CA LEU A 280 29.05 63.87 -10.99
C LEU A 280 29.52 62.81 -11.98
N SER A 281 29.54 63.13 -13.28
CA SER A 281 29.92 62.14 -14.31
C SER A 281 31.43 61.93 -14.39
N TRP A 282 32.23 62.89 -13.98
CA TRP A 282 33.72 62.88 -14.05
C TRP A 282 34.35 62.74 -12.67
N ARG A 283 33.75 62.00 -11.76
CA ARG A 283 34.28 61.78 -10.41
C ARG A 283 34.95 60.41 -10.30
N SER A 284 35.98 60.30 -9.48
CA SER A 284 36.47 59.00 -9.00
C SER A 284 35.75 58.54 -7.74
N ALA A 285 36.05 57.30 -7.29
CA ALA A 285 35.62 56.84 -6.01
C ALA A 285 35.96 57.71 -4.82
N ASN A 286 37.08 58.45 -4.94
CA ASN A 286 37.59 59.39 -3.94
C ASN A 286 37.05 60.80 -4.13
N GLY A 287 36.13 61.04 -5.05
CA GLY A 287 35.58 62.36 -5.35
C GLY A 287 36.46 63.27 -6.14
N THR A 288 37.65 62.86 -6.57
CA THR A 288 38.57 63.65 -7.43
C THR A 288 38.14 63.58 -8.91
N PRO A 289 38.40 64.65 -9.73
CA PRO A 289 38.09 64.56 -11.16
C PRO A 289 38.89 63.42 -11.84
N THR A 290 38.25 62.71 -12.75
CA THR A 290 38.90 61.69 -13.59
C THR A 290 38.69 61.95 -15.07
N ASP A 291 39.50 61.27 -15.91
CA ASP A 291 39.37 61.37 -17.38
C ASP A 291 38.30 60.37 -17.89
N VAL A 292 37.67 59.58 -16.97
CA VAL A 292 36.63 58.59 -17.30
C VAL A 292 35.26 59.15 -16.96
N CYS A 293 34.33 59.05 -17.91
CA CYS A 293 33.00 59.55 -17.74
C CYS A 293 32.03 58.39 -17.18
N HIS A 294 31.46 58.64 -16.02
CA HIS A 294 30.60 57.70 -15.30
C HIS A 294 29.18 58.23 -15.30
N TRP A 295 28.42 57.96 -16.32
CA TRP A 295 27.01 58.40 -16.33
C TRP A 295 25.96 57.25 -16.60
N ALA A 296 26.34 56.20 -17.33
CA ALA A 296 25.44 55.12 -17.69
C ALA A 296 25.98 53.74 -17.30
N ASP A 297 27.16 53.66 -16.69
CA ASP A 297 27.84 52.43 -16.24
C ASP A 297 27.48 51.97 -14.82
N GLY A 298 26.58 52.69 -14.17
CA GLY A 298 26.11 52.35 -12.78
C GLY A 298 25.09 51.24 -12.76
N PHE A 299 25.37 50.25 -11.90
CA PHE A 299 24.38 49.20 -11.61
C PHE A 299 23.23 49.79 -10.74
N PRO A 300 21.95 49.47 -10.99
CA PRO A 300 21.42 48.47 -11.93
C PRO A 300 21.07 49.01 -13.33
N LEU A 301 21.16 50.34 -13.57
CA LEU A 301 20.74 50.95 -14.83
C LEU A 301 21.45 50.35 -16.07
N ASN A 302 22.76 50.19 -15.98
CA ASN A 302 23.56 49.65 -17.09
C ASN A 302 23.10 48.27 -17.53
N ILE A 303 22.76 47.39 -16.57
CA ILE A 303 22.31 46.03 -16.84
C ILE A 303 20.95 46.06 -17.47
N HIS A 304 19.99 46.83 -16.94
CA HIS A 304 18.66 46.97 -17.53
C HIS A 304 18.71 47.45 -18.99
N ILE A 305 19.52 48.45 -19.27
CA ILE A 305 19.71 48.96 -20.63
C ILE A 305 20.34 47.89 -21.52
N TYR A 306 21.38 47.20 -21.03
CA TYR A 306 22.09 46.21 -21.80
C TYR A 306 21.22 44.97 -22.08
N VAL A 307 20.47 44.48 -21.10
CA VAL A 307 19.53 43.39 -21.28
C VAL A 307 18.40 43.77 -22.25
N ALA A 308 17.88 45.00 -22.19
CA ALA A 308 16.91 45.50 -23.18
C ALA A 308 17.45 45.48 -24.63
N LEU A 309 18.75 45.83 -24.81
CA LEU A 309 19.42 45.73 -26.11
C LEU A 309 19.54 44.27 -26.59
N LEU A 310 19.90 43.34 -25.67
CA LEU A 310 19.98 41.90 -26.00
C LEU A 310 18.64 41.32 -26.35
N GLN A 311 17.59 41.67 -25.60
CA GLN A 311 16.22 41.20 -25.87
C GLN A 311 15.71 41.67 -27.24
N ALA A 312 16.06 42.89 -27.64
CA ALA A 312 15.66 43.45 -28.92
C ALA A 312 16.18 42.64 -30.13
N ILE A 313 17.29 41.93 -29.98
CA ILE A 313 17.82 41.06 -31.05
C ILE A 313 16.90 39.88 -31.30
N PHE A 314 16.22 39.39 -30.26
CA PHE A 314 15.34 38.20 -30.31
C PHE A 314 13.89 38.54 -30.66
N ASP A 315 13.46 39.78 -30.57
CA ASP A 315 12.09 40.21 -30.91
C ASP A 315 11.92 40.33 -32.44
N VAL A 316 12.32 39.26 -33.13
CA VAL A 316 12.26 39.20 -34.61
C VAL A 316 10.88 38.66 -35.02
N ARG A 317 9.95 39.56 -35.31
CA ARG A 317 8.65 39.23 -35.91
C ARG A 317 8.70 39.06 -37.43
N ASP A 318 9.78 39.45 -38.06
CA ASP A 318 9.95 39.38 -39.50
C ASP A 318 10.89 38.22 -39.88
N GLU A 319 10.39 37.21 -40.56
CA GLU A 319 11.13 36.04 -41.06
C GLU A 319 12.20 36.40 -42.09
N THR A 320 12.34 37.66 -42.41
CA THR A 320 13.23 38.17 -43.45
C THR A 320 14.60 38.60 -43.00
N LEU A 321 14.89 38.58 -41.67
CA LEU A 321 16.22 38.92 -41.14
C LEU A 321 17.27 37.87 -41.49
N VAL A 322 18.32 38.32 -42.18
CA VAL A 322 19.42 37.46 -42.59
C VAL A 322 20.38 37.29 -41.40
N LEU A 323 20.94 36.12 -41.20
CA LEU A 323 21.91 35.76 -40.16
C LEU A 323 23.06 36.74 -40.04
N ASP A 324 23.54 37.28 -41.18
CA ASP A 324 24.62 38.26 -41.22
C ASP A 324 24.23 39.57 -40.50
N GLU A 325 22.95 39.95 -40.48
CA GLU A 325 22.44 41.16 -39.81
C GLU A 325 22.41 40.97 -38.28
N VAL A 326 22.09 39.78 -37.78
CA VAL A 326 22.12 39.48 -36.33
C VAL A 326 23.56 39.49 -35.81
N ASP A 327 24.52 38.92 -36.55
CA ASP A 327 25.91 38.94 -36.18
C ASP A 327 26.45 40.38 -36.19
N GLU A 328 26.07 41.19 -37.20
CA GLU A 328 26.42 42.62 -37.27
C GLU A 328 25.85 43.38 -36.07
N LEU A 329 24.60 43.12 -35.67
CA LEU A 329 24.01 43.76 -34.49
C LEU A 329 24.73 43.38 -33.22
N LEU A 330 25.10 42.10 -33.02
CA LEU A 330 25.88 41.65 -31.86
C LEU A 330 27.25 42.32 -31.81
N GLU A 331 27.94 42.48 -32.96
CA GLU A 331 29.22 43.19 -33.01
C GLU A 331 29.07 44.71 -32.75
N LEU A 332 27.97 45.30 -33.23
CA LEU A 332 27.67 46.71 -32.95
C LEU A 332 27.35 46.95 -31.48
N MET A 333 26.71 46.00 -30.78
CA MET A 333 26.45 46.09 -29.36
C MET A 333 27.70 46.17 -28.51
N LYS A 334 28.81 45.57 -28.93
CA LYS A 334 30.09 45.69 -28.23
C LYS A 334 30.58 47.15 -28.14
N LYS A 335 30.15 48.05 -29.05
CA LYS A 335 30.45 49.47 -28.98
C LYS A 335 29.77 50.21 -27.85
N THR A 336 28.71 49.62 -27.26
CA THR A 336 28.04 50.18 -26.08
C THR A 336 28.74 49.82 -24.77
N TRP A 337 29.67 48.83 -24.80
CA TRP A 337 30.29 48.32 -23.58
C TRP A 337 31.07 49.39 -22.81
N SER A 338 31.81 50.24 -23.51
CA SER A 338 32.54 51.28 -22.84
C SER A 338 31.67 52.33 -22.13
N THR A 339 30.48 52.63 -22.74
CA THR A 339 29.51 53.55 -22.14
C THR A 339 28.75 52.94 -20.96
N LEU A 340 28.44 51.67 -21.05
CA LEU A 340 27.60 50.91 -20.05
C LEU A 340 28.47 50.19 -19.00
N GLY A 341 29.80 50.27 -19.09
CA GLY A 341 30.69 49.54 -18.17
C GLY A 341 30.50 48.01 -18.25
N ILE A 342 30.14 47.47 -19.41
CA ILE A 342 29.95 46.05 -19.62
C ILE A 342 31.28 45.37 -19.88
N THR A 343 31.67 44.49 -19.00
CA THR A 343 32.82 43.61 -19.18
C THR A 343 32.38 42.32 -19.87
N ARG A 344 33.33 41.54 -20.42
CA ARG A 344 33.01 40.25 -21.06
C ARG A 344 32.31 39.28 -20.13
N PRO A 345 32.69 39.08 -18.85
CA PRO A 345 31.97 38.26 -17.90
C PRO A 345 30.51 38.72 -17.69
N VAL A 346 30.30 40.03 -17.51
CA VAL A 346 28.96 40.61 -17.39
C VAL A 346 28.12 40.35 -18.64
N HIS A 347 28.72 40.55 -19.85
CA HIS A 347 28.05 40.19 -21.11
C HIS A 347 27.63 38.73 -21.15
N ASN A 348 28.52 37.79 -20.78
CA ASN A 348 28.21 36.35 -20.82
C ASN A 348 27.02 36.01 -19.93
N VAL A 349 26.95 36.56 -18.71
CA VAL A 349 25.81 36.34 -17.79
C VAL A 349 24.52 36.96 -18.34
N CYS A 350 24.55 38.22 -18.81
CA CYS A 350 23.36 38.87 -19.36
C CYS A 350 22.87 38.20 -20.65
N PHE A 351 23.79 37.71 -21.48
CA PHE A 351 23.43 37.01 -22.71
C PHE A 351 22.85 35.64 -22.44
N THR A 352 23.40 34.88 -21.49
CA THR A 352 22.81 33.63 -21.00
C THR A 352 21.38 33.84 -20.50
N TRP A 353 21.17 34.93 -19.73
CA TRP A 353 19.82 35.29 -19.28
C TRP A 353 18.88 35.62 -20.44
N ALA A 354 19.33 36.43 -21.42
CA ALA A 354 18.50 36.80 -22.54
C ALA A 354 18.08 35.60 -23.40
N LEU A 355 18.98 34.64 -23.64
CA LEU A 355 18.69 33.39 -24.32
C LEU A 355 17.68 32.54 -23.55
N PHE A 356 17.90 32.42 -22.25
CA PHE A 356 17.01 31.65 -21.38
C PHE A 356 15.61 32.28 -21.29
N GLN A 357 15.54 33.59 -21.09
CA GLN A 357 14.27 34.31 -21.04
C GLN A 357 13.51 34.19 -22.37
N GLN A 358 14.21 34.31 -23.51
CA GLN A 358 13.59 34.12 -24.81
C GLN A 358 12.99 32.70 -24.98
N TYR A 359 13.73 31.67 -24.53
CA TYR A 359 13.18 30.28 -24.48
C TYR A 359 11.92 30.20 -23.66
N VAL A 360 11.83 30.85 -22.50
CA VAL A 360 10.65 30.88 -21.67
C VAL A 360 9.50 31.64 -22.36
N VAL A 361 9.75 32.79 -22.98
CA VAL A 361 8.76 33.62 -23.68
C VAL A 361 8.19 32.91 -24.91
N THR A 362 9.00 32.13 -25.63
CA THR A 362 8.55 31.34 -26.79
C THR A 362 7.78 30.10 -26.40
N ALA A 363 7.37 30.01 -25.12
CA ALA A 363 6.66 28.85 -24.57
C ALA A 363 7.41 27.53 -24.80
N GLN A 364 8.73 27.58 -24.78
CA GLN A 364 9.61 26.41 -24.94
C GLN A 364 9.55 25.75 -26.33
N LEU A 365 9.14 26.48 -27.35
CA LEU A 365 9.06 25.95 -28.72
C LEU A 365 10.42 25.86 -29.42
N GLU A 366 11.42 26.61 -28.93
CA GLU A 366 12.75 26.68 -29.53
C GLU A 366 13.81 26.04 -28.62
N PRO A 367 14.02 24.72 -28.68
CA PRO A 367 15.00 24.02 -27.83
C PRO A 367 16.44 24.47 -28.09
N ASP A 368 16.74 24.99 -29.27
CA ASP A 368 18.06 25.46 -29.63
C ASP A 368 18.51 26.68 -28.80
N LEU A 369 17.55 27.50 -28.32
CA LEU A 369 17.85 28.61 -27.39
C LEU A 369 18.35 28.10 -26.05
N LEU A 370 17.77 27.02 -25.55
CA LEU A 370 18.16 26.38 -24.30
C LEU A 370 19.54 25.72 -24.41
N CYS A 371 19.84 25.10 -25.56
CA CYS A 371 21.15 24.55 -25.86
C CYS A 371 22.21 25.66 -25.95
N ALA A 372 21.87 26.81 -26.56
CA ALA A 372 22.74 27.97 -26.62
C ALA A 372 22.98 28.57 -25.24
N ALA A 373 21.93 28.68 -24.39
CA ALA A 373 22.08 29.16 -23.02
C ALA A 373 22.98 28.23 -22.21
N HIS A 374 22.82 26.91 -22.35
CA HIS A 374 23.67 25.91 -21.68
C HIS A 374 25.14 26.01 -22.17
N ALA A 375 25.38 26.22 -23.49
CA ALA A 375 26.71 26.41 -24.03
C ALA A 375 27.38 27.68 -23.45
N MET A 376 26.59 28.75 -23.27
CA MET A 376 27.08 29.98 -22.63
C MET A 376 27.39 29.80 -21.15
N LEU A 377 26.72 28.94 -20.44
CA LEU A 377 27.04 28.61 -19.04
C LEU A 377 28.45 28.06 -18.88
N ALA A 378 29.01 27.39 -19.88
CA ALA A 378 30.39 26.93 -19.83
C ALA A 378 31.38 28.12 -19.80
N GLU A 379 31.10 29.19 -20.56
CA GLU A 379 31.88 30.42 -20.52
C GLU A 379 31.69 31.16 -19.19
N VAL A 380 30.46 31.23 -18.69
CA VAL A 380 30.14 31.79 -17.36
C VAL A 380 30.87 31.04 -16.25
N ALA A 381 30.90 29.70 -16.31
CA ALA A 381 31.63 28.87 -15.34
C ALA A 381 33.16 29.17 -15.36
N ASN A 382 33.74 29.38 -16.56
CA ASN A 382 35.15 29.78 -16.68
C ASN A 382 35.40 31.16 -16.10
N ASP A 383 34.49 32.12 -16.34
CA ASP A 383 34.58 33.45 -15.75
C ASP A 383 34.40 33.46 -14.23
N ALA A 384 33.51 32.58 -13.70
CA ALA A 384 33.27 32.40 -12.26
C ALA A 384 34.48 31.86 -11.49
N LYS A 385 35.41 31.16 -12.14
CA LYS A 385 36.62 30.63 -11.52
C LYS A 385 37.76 31.63 -11.37
N LYS A 386 37.63 32.83 -11.95
CA LYS A 386 38.68 33.86 -11.88
C LYS A 386 38.74 34.43 -10.47
N PRO A 387 39.96 34.66 -9.90
CA PRO A 387 40.12 35.16 -8.54
C PRO A 387 39.71 36.62 -8.36
N ASP A 388 39.93 37.46 -9.39
CA ASP A 388 39.64 38.90 -9.32
C ASP A 388 38.26 39.23 -9.87
N ARG A 389 37.22 38.92 -9.05
CA ARG A 389 35.83 39.19 -9.47
C ARG A 389 35.27 40.44 -8.82
N GLU A 390 34.63 41.27 -9.63
CA GLU A 390 33.90 42.43 -9.12
C GLU A 390 32.70 42.03 -8.29
N ALA A 391 32.44 42.70 -7.17
CA ALA A 391 31.31 42.43 -6.29
C ALA A 391 29.92 42.50 -6.99
N VAL A 392 29.82 43.39 -7.98
CA VAL A 392 28.60 43.53 -8.82
C VAL A 392 28.43 42.32 -9.71
N TYR A 393 29.51 41.80 -10.30
CA TYR A 393 29.47 40.58 -11.11
C TYR A 393 29.02 39.36 -10.28
N VAL A 394 29.56 39.19 -9.08
CA VAL A 394 29.19 38.07 -8.20
C VAL A 394 27.70 38.11 -7.85
N LYS A 395 27.18 39.30 -7.49
CA LYS A 395 25.73 39.45 -7.21
C LYS A 395 24.86 39.15 -8.43
N LEU A 396 25.29 39.66 -9.60
CA LEU A 396 24.58 39.46 -10.85
C LEU A 396 24.56 37.98 -11.24
N LEU A 397 25.72 37.31 -11.14
CA LEU A 397 25.85 35.87 -11.41
C LEU A 397 24.94 35.06 -10.51
N SER A 398 25.04 35.26 -9.20
CA SER A 398 24.21 34.54 -8.23
C SER A 398 22.71 34.77 -8.47
N SER A 399 22.26 36.00 -8.69
CA SER A 399 20.86 36.32 -8.92
C SER A 399 20.32 35.73 -10.22
N VAL A 400 21.07 35.78 -11.31
CA VAL A 400 20.66 35.21 -12.61
C VAL A 400 20.59 33.69 -12.53
N LEU A 401 21.65 33.07 -12.04
CA LEU A 401 21.67 31.61 -11.93
C LEU A 401 20.61 31.06 -10.97
N SER A 402 20.37 31.72 -9.83
CA SER A 402 19.29 31.32 -8.89
C SER A 402 17.90 31.44 -9.53
N SER A 403 17.67 32.50 -10.33
CA SER A 403 16.39 32.63 -11.05
C SER A 403 16.21 31.56 -12.11
N MET A 404 17.26 31.29 -12.91
CA MET A 404 17.24 30.24 -13.92
C MET A 404 17.03 28.84 -13.30
N GLN A 405 17.80 28.55 -12.24
CA GLN A 405 17.72 27.29 -11.51
C GLN A 405 16.35 27.10 -10.87
N GLY A 406 15.83 28.11 -10.17
CA GLY A 406 14.53 28.03 -9.53
C GLY A 406 13.38 27.74 -10.51
N TRP A 407 13.42 28.36 -11.71
CA TRP A 407 12.47 28.09 -12.76
C TRP A 407 12.62 26.68 -13.33
N ALA A 408 13.85 26.23 -13.55
CA ALA A 408 14.13 24.89 -14.07
C ALA A 408 13.78 23.80 -13.04
N GLU A 409 14.19 23.98 -11.78
CA GLU A 409 13.88 23.03 -10.69
C GLU A 409 12.39 22.85 -10.47
N LYS A 410 11.60 23.92 -10.49
CA LYS A 410 10.14 23.82 -10.38
C LYS A 410 9.55 22.86 -11.41
N ARG A 411 10.11 22.87 -12.64
CA ARG A 411 9.65 22.00 -13.72
C ARG A 411 10.22 20.61 -13.61
N LEU A 412 11.46 20.46 -13.19
CA LEU A 412 12.10 19.17 -12.99
C LEU A 412 11.50 18.40 -11.79
N LEU A 413 11.11 19.09 -10.72
CA LEU A 413 10.42 18.49 -9.59
C LEU A 413 9.00 17.98 -9.92
N HIS A 414 8.46 18.42 -11.03
CA HIS A 414 7.12 18.05 -11.51
C HIS A 414 7.14 17.70 -13.00
N TYR A 415 8.19 17.01 -13.48
CA TYR A 415 8.36 16.81 -14.92
C TYR A 415 7.23 15.96 -15.54
N HIS A 416 6.56 15.10 -14.78
CA HIS A 416 5.36 14.36 -15.23
C HIS A 416 4.19 15.25 -15.62
N ASP A 417 4.13 16.48 -15.06
CA ASP A 417 3.06 17.43 -15.30
C ASP A 417 3.38 18.38 -16.42
N TYR A 418 4.62 18.89 -16.43
CA TYR A 418 5.05 19.91 -17.40
C TYR A 418 5.42 19.34 -18.78
N PHE A 419 5.87 18.05 -18.81
CA PHE A 419 6.33 17.46 -20.08
C PHE A 419 5.44 16.29 -20.51
N GLN A 420 4.66 16.50 -21.55
CA GLN A 420 3.81 15.49 -22.18
C GLN A 420 4.52 14.79 -23.34
N ARG A 421 3.92 13.73 -23.90
CA ARG A 421 4.53 12.89 -24.96
C ARG A 421 5.27 13.62 -26.10
N GLY A 422 4.86 14.86 -26.45
CA GLY A 422 5.54 15.66 -27.50
C GLY A 422 6.69 16.55 -27.01
N THR A 423 6.79 16.77 -25.71
CA THR A 423 7.73 17.74 -25.12
C THR A 423 8.77 17.11 -24.20
N VAL A 424 8.75 15.78 -24.04
CA VAL A 424 9.68 15.05 -23.16
C VAL A 424 11.15 15.31 -23.51
N GLY A 425 11.48 15.49 -24.81
CA GLY A 425 12.82 15.85 -25.26
C GLY A 425 13.36 17.17 -24.69
N GLN A 426 12.50 18.06 -24.22
CA GLN A 426 12.92 19.32 -23.59
C GLN A 426 13.61 19.08 -22.23
N VAL A 427 13.29 17.99 -21.54
CA VAL A 427 13.98 17.59 -20.29
C VAL A 427 15.47 17.38 -20.55
N GLU A 428 15.81 16.83 -21.73
CA GLU A 428 17.19 16.57 -22.15
C GLU A 428 18.04 17.85 -22.23
N ASN A 429 17.43 18.97 -22.57
CA ASN A 429 18.12 20.25 -22.67
C ASN A 429 18.04 21.05 -21.34
N LEU A 430 16.95 20.90 -20.58
CA LEU A 430 16.73 21.64 -19.34
C LEU A 430 17.59 21.10 -18.17
N LEU A 431 17.72 19.78 -18.09
CA LEU A 431 18.44 19.13 -17.00
C LEU A 431 19.94 19.55 -16.94
N PRO A 432 20.73 19.50 -18.05
CA PRO A 432 22.11 19.94 -18.02
C PRO A 432 22.27 21.42 -17.64
N LEU A 433 21.35 22.29 -18.07
CA LEU A 433 21.32 23.67 -17.67
C LEU A 433 21.14 23.84 -16.16
N ALA A 434 20.16 23.14 -15.57
CA ALA A 434 19.91 23.19 -14.14
C ALA A 434 21.10 22.66 -13.34
N LEU A 435 21.69 21.53 -13.76
CA LEU A 435 22.87 20.94 -13.12
C LEU A 435 24.08 21.87 -13.20
N SER A 436 24.32 22.49 -14.38
CA SER A 436 25.44 23.43 -14.58
C SER A 436 25.28 24.70 -13.75
N ALA A 437 24.07 25.27 -13.71
CA ALA A 437 23.77 26.44 -12.89
C ALA A 437 23.98 26.15 -11.41
N SER A 438 23.48 24.98 -10.94
CA SER A 438 23.65 24.53 -9.58
C SER A 438 25.12 24.31 -9.19
N LYS A 439 25.90 23.71 -10.09
CA LYS A 439 27.34 23.50 -9.86
C LYS A 439 28.08 24.83 -9.69
N ILE A 440 27.82 25.81 -10.57
CA ILE A 440 28.45 27.13 -10.48
C ILE A 440 28.07 27.84 -9.17
N LEU A 441 26.80 27.76 -8.76
CA LEU A 441 26.33 28.32 -7.47
C LEU A 441 26.96 27.63 -6.26
N GLY A 442 27.12 26.31 -6.30
CA GLY A 442 27.73 25.52 -5.24
C GLY A 442 29.24 25.79 -5.10
N GLU A 443 29.96 25.92 -6.21
CA GLU A 443 31.38 26.29 -6.22
C GLU A 443 31.59 27.72 -5.68
N ASP A 444 30.64 28.64 -5.91
CA ASP A 444 30.72 30.03 -5.43
C ASP A 444 30.49 30.13 -3.90
N VAL A 445 29.59 29.30 -3.33
CA VAL A 445 29.36 29.24 -1.89
C VAL A 445 30.58 28.68 -1.15
N THR A 446 31.21 27.64 -1.67
CA THR A 446 32.41 27.04 -1.04
C THR A 446 33.61 27.99 -1.03
N ILE A 447 33.74 28.85 -2.03
CA ILE A 447 34.82 29.86 -2.10
C ILE A 447 34.59 31.00 -1.10
N THR A 448 33.32 31.36 -0.85
CA THR A 448 33.00 32.46 0.12
C THR A 448 33.06 32.00 1.58
N GLU A 449 32.82 30.74 1.87
CA GLU A 449 32.95 30.19 3.23
C GLU A 449 34.39 29.74 3.59
N GLY A 450 35.23 29.50 2.61
CA GLY A 450 36.61 29.02 2.78
C GLY A 450 37.62 30.05 3.30
N ALA A 451 37.19 31.29 3.63
CA ALA A 451 38.07 32.31 4.23
C ALA A 451 38.18 32.17 5.78
N GLY A 452 37.64 31.15 6.38
CA GLY A 452 37.75 30.90 7.82
C GLY A 452 37.67 29.41 8.18
N GLN A 453 38.84 28.85 8.53
CA GLN A 453 39.10 27.65 9.31
C GLN A 453 39.11 26.27 8.64
N ASP A 454 40.28 25.68 8.82
CA ASP A 454 40.69 24.26 8.97
C ASP A 454 40.30 23.19 7.93
N GLN A 455 41.42 22.66 7.40
CA GLN A 455 41.56 21.43 6.64
C GLN A 455 40.85 20.25 7.30
N GLY A 456 39.71 19.89 6.72
CA GLY A 456 39.17 18.54 6.79
C GLY A 456 38.83 18.11 5.37
N ASP A 457 39.35 16.99 4.92
CA ASP A 457 39.07 16.34 3.63
C ASP A 457 37.56 16.31 3.34
N ILE A 458 37.06 17.33 2.65
CA ILE A 458 35.74 17.32 2.07
C ILE A 458 35.89 16.62 0.73
N LEU A 459 35.58 15.34 0.71
CA LEU A 459 35.26 14.59 -0.50
C LEU A 459 34.19 15.38 -1.24
N VAL A 460 34.56 15.99 -2.35
CA VAL A 460 33.63 16.58 -3.32
C VAL A 460 32.91 15.40 -3.95
N VAL A 461 31.82 14.94 -3.28
CA VAL A 461 30.89 13.98 -3.82
C VAL A 461 30.32 14.60 -5.09
N ASP A 462 30.34 13.85 -6.17
CA ASP A 462 29.76 14.27 -7.46
C ASP A 462 28.25 14.41 -7.28
N SER A 463 27.83 15.58 -6.83
CA SER A 463 26.46 15.91 -6.39
C SER A 463 25.43 15.96 -7.52
N SER A 464 25.86 15.74 -8.77
CA SER A 464 24.97 15.80 -9.92
C SER A 464 24.02 14.59 -10.00
N GLY A 465 24.53 13.39 -9.69
CA GLY A 465 23.72 12.17 -9.63
C GLY A 465 22.66 12.20 -8.53
N ASP A 466 23.05 12.67 -7.34
CA ASP A 466 22.15 12.80 -6.20
C ASP A 466 21.00 13.79 -6.47
N ARG A 467 21.29 14.83 -7.25
CA ARG A 467 20.30 15.84 -7.63
C ARG A 467 19.28 15.29 -8.63
N VAL A 468 19.72 14.49 -9.60
CA VAL A 468 18.83 13.82 -10.55
C VAL A 468 17.98 12.79 -9.83
N ASP A 469 18.56 12.00 -8.91
CA ASP A 469 17.81 11.09 -8.03
C ASP A 469 16.68 11.83 -7.28
N TYR A 470 17.02 12.98 -6.70
CA TYR A 470 16.04 13.82 -6.00
C TYR A 470 14.91 14.31 -6.91
N TYR A 471 15.21 14.75 -8.14
CA TYR A 471 14.19 15.18 -9.11
C TYR A 471 13.26 14.03 -9.50
N ILE A 472 13.82 12.84 -9.75
CA ILE A 472 13.04 11.64 -10.05
C ILE A 472 12.08 11.33 -8.90
N ARG A 473 12.61 11.20 -7.69
CA ARG A 473 11.81 10.87 -6.50
C ARG A 473 10.70 11.89 -6.25
N CYS A 474 10.98 13.18 -6.38
CA CYS A 474 9.99 14.22 -6.16
C CYS A 474 8.90 14.22 -7.23
N SER A 475 9.28 14.17 -8.53
CA SER A 475 8.30 14.19 -9.60
C SER A 475 7.39 12.96 -9.60
N VAL A 476 7.95 11.77 -9.33
CA VAL A 476 7.19 10.52 -9.23
C VAL A 476 6.24 10.56 -8.03
N ARG A 477 6.69 11.06 -6.86
CA ARG A 477 5.80 11.23 -5.69
C ARG A 477 4.66 12.20 -5.99
N ASN A 478 4.94 13.31 -6.64
CA ASN A 478 3.93 14.31 -7.00
C ASN A 478 2.93 13.74 -8.02
N ALA A 479 3.40 12.97 -9.00
CA ALA A 479 2.54 12.30 -9.95
C ALA A 479 1.65 11.25 -9.25
N PHE A 480 2.20 10.45 -8.33
CA PHE A 480 1.44 9.51 -7.52
C PHE A 480 0.41 10.21 -6.62
N ALA A 481 0.77 11.33 -5.99
CA ALA A 481 -0.15 12.11 -5.17
C ALA A 481 -1.35 12.64 -5.98
N LYS A 482 -1.15 13.06 -7.23
CA LYS A 482 -2.23 13.47 -8.14
C LYS A 482 -3.15 12.31 -8.52
N VAL A 483 -2.59 11.12 -8.73
CA VAL A 483 -3.38 9.90 -8.94
C VAL A 483 -4.30 9.66 -7.74
N LEU A 484 -3.78 9.82 -6.52
CA LEU A 484 -4.58 9.71 -5.29
C LEU A 484 -5.70 10.76 -5.17
N GLU A 485 -5.42 12.00 -5.56
CA GLU A 485 -6.40 13.08 -5.52
C GLU A 485 -7.53 12.90 -6.54
N ASN A 486 -7.18 12.49 -7.75
CA ASN A 486 -8.15 12.24 -8.83
C ASN A 486 -9.04 11.01 -8.57
N GLY A 487 -8.56 10.04 -7.80
CA GLY A 487 -9.25 8.79 -7.50
C GLY A 487 -10.37 8.89 -6.45
N ASN A 488 -10.68 10.05 -5.87
CA ASN A 488 -11.70 10.26 -4.82
C ASN A 488 -11.65 9.24 -3.65
N ILE A 489 -10.45 8.81 -3.26
CA ILE A 489 -10.22 7.72 -2.29
C ILE A 489 -10.65 8.12 -0.85
N LYS A 490 -11.01 9.37 -0.61
CA LYS A 490 -11.20 9.91 0.74
C LYS A 490 -12.57 9.69 1.39
N GLU A 491 -13.60 9.19 0.73
CA GLU A 491 -14.97 9.33 1.27
C GLU A 491 -15.86 8.08 1.39
N VAL A 492 -15.49 6.88 0.96
CA VAL A 492 -16.43 5.75 1.03
C VAL A 492 -15.80 4.52 1.66
N LYS A 493 -16.18 4.21 2.91
CA LYS A 493 -15.74 3.03 3.69
C LYS A 493 -16.04 1.66 3.03
N GLY A 494 -16.81 1.60 1.95
CA GLY A 494 -17.13 0.37 1.22
C GLY A 494 -16.36 0.17 -0.09
N GLU A 495 -15.62 1.17 -0.57
CA GLU A 495 -14.92 1.13 -1.86
C GLU A 495 -13.39 1.18 -1.75
N ALA A 496 -12.83 1.13 -0.55
CA ALA A 496 -11.39 1.21 -0.34
C ALA A 496 -10.62 0.11 -1.09
N SER A 497 -11.19 -1.09 -1.18
CA SER A 497 -10.60 -2.21 -1.93
C SER A 497 -10.54 -1.93 -3.43
N LYS A 498 -11.62 -1.40 -4.01
CA LYS A 498 -11.68 -1.04 -5.44
C LYS A 498 -10.75 0.12 -5.76
N ALA A 499 -10.69 1.10 -4.87
CA ALA A 499 -9.79 2.24 -5.00
C ALA A 499 -8.32 1.81 -5.01
N LEU A 500 -7.92 0.87 -4.13
CA LEU A 500 -6.57 0.33 -4.11
C LEU A 500 -6.24 -0.54 -5.34
N LEU A 501 -7.20 -1.29 -5.85
CA LEU A 501 -7.04 -2.04 -7.10
C LEU A 501 -6.80 -1.10 -8.28
N GLN A 502 -7.56 0.00 -8.36
CA GLN A 502 -7.38 1.01 -9.39
C GLN A 502 -6.05 1.75 -9.22
N LEU A 503 -5.70 2.13 -7.99
CA LEU A 503 -4.42 2.76 -7.66
C LEU A 503 -3.24 1.88 -8.07
N ALA A 504 -3.32 0.57 -7.85
CA ALA A 504 -2.26 -0.35 -8.29
C ALA A 504 -2.09 -0.37 -9.81
N LYS A 505 -3.20 -0.28 -10.56
CA LYS A 505 -3.16 -0.20 -12.01
C LYS A 505 -2.55 1.11 -12.49
N GLU A 506 -2.98 2.24 -11.93
CA GLU A 506 -2.47 3.57 -12.28
C GLU A 506 -1.00 3.73 -11.88
N THR A 507 -0.57 3.09 -10.78
CA THR A 507 0.84 3.03 -10.38
C THR A 507 1.67 2.25 -11.40
N GLU A 508 1.16 1.12 -11.90
CA GLU A 508 1.80 0.34 -12.97
C GLU A 508 1.89 1.16 -14.27
N ASP A 509 0.81 1.84 -14.66
CA ASP A 509 0.77 2.70 -15.85
C ASP A 509 1.77 3.89 -15.71
N LEU A 510 1.89 4.47 -14.51
CA LEU A 510 2.86 5.53 -14.22
C LEU A 510 4.30 5.02 -14.31
N ALA A 511 4.58 3.82 -13.78
CA ALA A 511 5.89 3.19 -13.87
C ALA A 511 6.29 2.88 -15.33
N LEU A 512 5.34 2.39 -16.14
CA LEU A 512 5.55 2.15 -17.56
C LEU A 512 5.81 3.46 -18.32
N LYS A 513 5.03 4.51 -18.04
CA LYS A 513 5.25 5.84 -18.62
C LYS A 513 6.64 6.38 -18.29
N GLU A 514 7.09 6.21 -17.05
CA GLU A 514 8.44 6.59 -16.63
C GLU A 514 9.50 5.86 -17.45
N ARG A 515 9.39 4.53 -17.53
CA ARG A 515 10.35 3.69 -18.28
C ARG A 515 10.40 4.04 -19.75
N GLU A 516 9.26 4.30 -20.39
CA GLU A 516 9.18 4.52 -21.84
C GLU A 516 9.51 5.95 -22.25
N SER A 517 9.12 6.94 -21.45
CA SER A 517 9.17 8.34 -21.85
C SER A 517 10.36 9.11 -21.25
N PHE A 518 10.57 9.04 -19.93
CA PHE A 518 11.53 9.89 -19.23
C PHE A 518 12.88 9.22 -19.00
N SER A 519 12.85 7.94 -18.62
CA SER A 519 14.07 7.22 -18.26
C SER A 519 15.11 7.14 -19.37
N PRO A 520 14.78 7.00 -20.66
CA PRO A 520 15.79 7.01 -21.72
C PRO A 520 16.61 8.31 -21.77
N ILE A 521 15.99 9.43 -21.34
CA ILE A 521 16.66 10.73 -21.24
C ILE A 521 17.45 10.83 -19.94
N LEU A 522 16.83 10.48 -18.80
CA LEU A 522 17.41 10.60 -17.47
C LEU A 522 18.62 9.67 -17.26
N LYS A 523 18.67 8.52 -17.92
CA LYS A 523 19.80 7.58 -17.90
C LYS A 523 21.13 8.20 -18.34
N LYS A 524 21.11 9.29 -19.09
CA LYS A 524 22.34 10.00 -19.47
C LYS A 524 23.06 10.62 -18.28
N TRP A 525 22.36 10.87 -17.19
CA TRP A 525 22.89 11.48 -15.95
C TRP A 525 22.75 10.60 -14.73
N HIS A 526 21.81 9.66 -14.73
CA HIS A 526 21.57 8.72 -13.64
C HIS A 526 21.35 7.32 -14.22
N PRO A 527 22.33 6.41 -14.15
CA PRO A 527 22.25 5.09 -14.81
C PRO A 527 21.03 4.26 -14.44
N THR A 528 20.61 4.36 -13.18
CA THR A 528 19.48 3.58 -12.61
C THR A 528 18.22 4.43 -12.44
N ALA A 529 17.92 5.31 -13.39
CA ALA A 529 16.77 6.22 -13.32
C ALA A 529 15.42 5.50 -13.18
N VAL A 530 15.22 4.40 -13.93
CA VAL A 530 14.00 3.56 -13.83
C VAL A 530 13.90 2.92 -12.44
N GLY A 531 15.03 2.44 -11.93
CA GLY A 531 15.11 1.81 -10.62
C GLY A 531 14.67 2.75 -9.50
N VAL A 532 15.18 3.97 -9.49
CA VAL A 532 14.81 5.02 -8.50
C VAL A 532 13.32 5.34 -8.57
N ALA A 533 12.77 5.46 -9.77
CA ALA A 533 11.34 5.72 -9.95
C ALA A 533 10.49 4.55 -9.45
N ALA A 534 10.86 3.32 -9.80
CA ALA A 534 10.15 2.11 -9.38
C ALA A 534 10.16 1.93 -7.85
N VAL A 535 11.31 2.16 -7.20
CA VAL A 535 11.43 2.13 -5.73
C VAL A 535 10.54 3.20 -5.08
N THR A 536 10.52 4.39 -5.66
CA THR A 536 9.67 5.48 -5.14
C THR A 536 8.19 5.12 -5.21
N LEU A 537 7.73 4.57 -6.34
CA LEU A 537 6.35 4.11 -6.53
C LEU A 537 6.00 2.94 -5.60
N HIS A 538 6.93 1.98 -5.46
CA HIS A 538 6.78 0.87 -4.52
C HIS A 538 6.54 1.37 -3.09
N ASN A 539 7.37 2.30 -2.61
CA ASN A 539 7.25 2.85 -1.27
C ASN A 539 5.96 3.68 -1.09
N CYS A 540 5.56 4.45 -2.10
CA CYS A 540 4.31 5.20 -2.08
C CYS A 540 3.08 4.27 -2.00
N TYR A 541 3.00 3.26 -2.89
CA TYR A 541 1.91 2.29 -2.88
C TYR A 541 1.93 1.43 -1.60
N GLY A 542 3.10 1.00 -1.14
CA GLY A 542 3.27 0.24 0.09
C GLY A 542 2.76 0.98 1.34
N THR A 543 2.91 2.30 1.38
CA THR A 543 2.35 3.13 2.47
C THR A 543 0.83 3.09 2.47
N MET A 544 0.20 3.21 1.30
CA MET A 544 -1.26 3.12 1.15
C MET A 544 -1.79 1.71 1.47
N LEU A 545 -1.08 0.69 1.01
CA LEU A 545 -1.40 -0.70 1.32
C LEU A 545 -1.34 -0.97 2.83
N LYS A 546 -0.29 -0.51 3.52
CA LYS A 546 -0.15 -0.64 4.98
C LYS A 546 -1.29 0.07 5.73
N GLN A 547 -1.68 1.25 5.28
CA GLN A 547 -2.80 1.98 5.86
C GLN A 547 -4.13 1.23 5.68
N TYR A 548 -4.38 0.67 4.50
CA TYR A 548 -5.54 -0.17 4.24
C TYR A 548 -5.56 -1.42 5.13
N LEU A 549 -4.45 -2.14 5.20
CA LEU A 549 -4.32 -3.37 5.98
C LEU A 549 -4.48 -3.13 7.50
N GLY A 550 -4.13 -1.95 7.99
CA GLY A 550 -4.39 -1.55 9.38
C GLY A 550 -5.89 -1.50 9.74
N GLY A 551 -6.77 -1.33 8.75
CA GLY A 551 -8.22 -1.36 8.90
C GLY A 551 -8.87 -2.73 8.62
N VAL A 552 -8.11 -3.71 8.12
CA VAL A 552 -8.62 -5.04 7.76
C VAL A 552 -8.52 -5.97 8.96
N SER A 553 -9.68 -6.39 9.46
CA SER A 553 -9.78 -7.38 10.55
C SER A 553 -10.08 -8.79 10.05
N THR A 554 -10.74 -8.92 8.91
CA THR A 554 -11.23 -10.20 8.36
C THR A 554 -10.77 -10.43 6.94
N LEU A 555 -10.56 -11.68 6.56
CA LEU A 555 -10.21 -12.07 5.20
C LEU A 555 -11.48 -12.08 4.33
N THR A 556 -11.52 -11.17 3.35
CA THR A 556 -12.59 -11.11 2.35
C THR A 556 -12.03 -11.36 0.95
N SER A 557 -12.87 -11.77 0.02
CA SER A 557 -12.52 -11.96 -1.39
C SER A 557 -11.92 -10.67 -2.01
N GLU A 558 -12.41 -9.50 -1.61
CA GLU A 558 -11.89 -8.20 -2.04
C GLU A 558 -10.49 -7.95 -1.50
N THR A 559 -10.24 -8.26 -0.22
CA THR A 559 -8.90 -8.11 0.40
C THR A 559 -7.88 -9.00 -0.29
N ILE A 560 -8.26 -10.23 -0.63
CA ILE A 560 -7.42 -11.15 -1.39
C ILE A 560 -7.10 -10.58 -2.77
N GLY A 561 -8.10 -10.01 -3.45
CA GLY A 561 -7.91 -9.36 -4.74
C GLY A 561 -6.90 -8.21 -4.67
N VAL A 562 -6.99 -7.36 -3.63
CA VAL A 562 -6.05 -6.26 -3.38
C VAL A 562 -4.64 -6.80 -3.14
N LEU A 563 -4.48 -7.80 -2.29
CA LEU A 563 -3.17 -8.38 -1.97
C LEU A 563 -2.52 -9.05 -3.19
N HIS A 564 -3.27 -9.82 -3.97
CA HIS A 564 -2.78 -10.41 -5.22
C HIS A 564 -2.35 -9.34 -6.24
N ARG A 565 -3.13 -8.25 -6.36
CA ARG A 565 -2.79 -7.15 -7.25
C ARG A 565 -1.54 -6.41 -6.77
N ALA A 566 -1.41 -6.20 -5.45
CA ALA A 566 -0.23 -5.62 -4.83
C ALA A 566 1.02 -6.46 -5.09
N GLY A 567 0.96 -7.78 -4.89
CA GLY A 567 2.08 -8.69 -5.19
C GLY A 567 2.43 -8.74 -6.68
N LYS A 568 1.45 -8.59 -7.58
CA LYS A 568 1.70 -8.47 -9.01
C LYS A 568 2.41 -7.16 -9.36
N LEU A 569 1.96 -6.04 -8.79
CA LEU A 569 2.59 -4.73 -8.95
C LEU A 569 4.04 -4.76 -8.44
N GLU A 570 4.25 -5.32 -7.26
CA GLU A 570 5.58 -5.48 -6.66
C GLU A 570 6.54 -6.23 -7.59
N LYS A 571 6.11 -7.36 -8.16
CA LYS A 571 6.90 -8.14 -9.12
C LYS A 571 7.27 -7.31 -10.36
N VAL A 572 6.34 -6.52 -10.89
CA VAL A 572 6.60 -5.64 -12.04
C VAL A 572 7.64 -4.57 -11.68
N LEU A 573 7.48 -3.90 -10.53
CA LEU A 573 8.41 -2.86 -10.09
C LEU A 573 9.80 -3.42 -9.77
N VAL A 574 9.88 -4.58 -9.12
CA VAL A 574 11.17 -5.26 -8.86
C VAL A 574 11.83 -5.68 -10.17
N GLN A 575 11.06 -6.21 -11.13
CA GLN A 575 11.58 -6.56 -12.45
C GLN A 575 12.17 -5.34 -13.16
N MET A 576 11.50 -4.19 -13.10
CA MET A 576 12.00 -2.94 -13.67
C MET A 576 13.32 -2.51 -13.03
N VAL A 577 13.46 -2.63 -11.70
CA VAL A 577 14.72 -2.33 -11.00
C VAL A 577 15.84 -3.26 -11.45
N VAL A 578 15.57 -4.56 -11.53
CA VAL A 578 16.56 -5.58 -11.93
C VAL A 578 17.00 -5.36 -13.37
N GLU A 579 16.08 -5.11 -14.29
CA GLU A 579 16.38 -4.81 -15.69
C GLU A 579 17.20 -3.54 -15.85
N ASP A 580 16.87 -2.49 -15.10
CA ASP A 580 17.57 -1.20 -15.16
C ASP A 580 18.98 -1.26 -14.59
N SER A 581 19.20 -2.13 -13.63
CA SER A 581 20.47 -2.27 -12.90
C SER A 581 21.41 -3.33 -13.48
N ALA A 582 21.03 -3.95 -14.60
CA ALA A 582 21.81 -5.05 -15.21
C ALA A 582 23.25 -4.63 -15.58
N ASP A 583 23.42 -3.36 -15.95
CA ASP A 583 24.72 -2.79 -16.37
C ASP A 583 25.49 -2.11 -15.21
N CYS A 584 24.99 -2.16 -13.97
CA CYS A 584 25.62 -1.53 -12.83
C CYS A 584 26.60 -2.49 -12.13
N ASP A 585 27.71 -1.98 -11.61
CA ASP A 585 28.76 -2.76 -10.94
C ASP A 585 28.26 -3.54 -9.72
N ASP A 586 27.28 -3.00 -8.98
CA ASP A 586 26.66 -3.64 -7.81
C ASP A 586 25.43 -4.50 -8.18
N GLY A 587 25.03 -4.54 -9.45
CA GLY A 587 23.82 -5.21 -9.94
C GLY A 587 22.55 -4.66 -9.30
N GLY A 588 22.53 -3.38 -8.94
CA GLY A 588 21.39 -2.69 -8.36
C GLY A 588 21.02 -3.08 -6.93
N LYS A 589 21.90 -3.78 -6.23
CA LYS A 589 21.66 -4.25 -4.87
C LYS A 589 21.35 -3.10 -3.89
N ALA A 590 21.97 -1.95 -4.08
CA ALA A 590 21.73 -0.78 -3.24
C ALA A 590 20.27 -0.32 -3.38
N ILE A 591 19.80 -0.20 -4.60
CA ILE A 591 18.43 0.27 -4.90
C ILE A 591 17.37 -0.76 -4.48
N VAL A 592 17.62 -2.05 -4.76
CA VAL A 592 16.68 -3.12 -4.36
C VAL A 592 16.53 -3.20 -2.83
N ARG A 593 17.58 -2.90 -2.06
CA ARG A 593 17.50 -2.88 -0.59
C ARG A 593 16.58 -1.77 -0.04
N GLU A 594 16.32 -0.72 -0.79
CA GLU A 594 15.35 0.30 -0.40
C GLU A 594 13.89 -0.18 -0.54
N MET A 595 13.65 -1.25 -1.30
CA MET A 595 12.31 -1.84 -1.44
C MET A 595 12.04 -2.78 -0.27
N VAL A 596 11.16 -2.38 0.61
CA VAL A 596 10.65 -3.26 1.68
C VAL A 596 9.55 -4.13 1.09
N PRO A 597 9.72 -5.45 0.99
CA PRO A 597 8.71 -6.33 0.41
C PRO A 597 7.34 -6.16 1.07
N PHE A 598 6.29 -6.29 0.30
CA PHE A 598 4.91 -6.21 0.84
C PHE A 598 4.54 -7.44 1.65
N GLU A 599 5.31 -8.53 1.54
CA GLU A 599 5.08 -9.80 2.24
C GLU A 599 3.65 -10.33 2.09
N VAL A 600 3.12 -10.22 0.89
CA VAL A 600 1.71 -10.52 0.57
C VAL A 600 1.32 -11.91 1.05
N ASP A 601 2.16 -12.92 0.78
CA ASP A 601 1.88 -14.31 1.17
C ASP A 601 1.84 -14.46 2.70
N SER A 602 2.74 -13.80 3.41
CA SER A 602 2.79 -13.80 4.88
C SER A 602 1.53 -13.12 5.47
N ILE A 603 1.10 -12.01 4.89
CA ILE A 603 -0.11 -11.29 5.32
C ILE A 603 -1.36 -12.14 5.07
N ILE A 604 -1.47 -12.76 3.89
CA ILE A 604 -2.57 -13.65 3.55
C ILE A 604 -2.64 -14.80 4.55
N MET A 605 -1.49 -15.44 4.84
CA MET A 605 -1.42 -16.55 5.79
C MET A 605 -1.84 -16.12 7.21
N ASN A 606 -1.41 -14.94 7.66
CA ASN A 606 -1.80 -14.41 8.97
C ASN A 606 -3.29 -14.08 9.05
N LEU A 607 -3.86 -13.51 7.99
CA LEU A 607 -5.30 -13.24 7.93
C LEU A 607 -6.11 -14.52 7.87
N LEU A 608 -5.63 -15.54 7.16
CA LEU A 608 -6.27 -16.85 7.09
C LEU A 608 -6.25 -17.58 8.43
N LYS A 609 -5.11 -17.52 9.17
CA LYS A 609 -5.03 -18.04 10.54
C LYS A 609 -6.04 -17.34 11.46
N LYS A 610 -6.13 -16.03 11.40
CA LYS A 610 -7.14 -15.28 12.17
C LYS A 610 -8.56 -15.69 11.81
N TRP A 611 -8.83 -15.88 10.52
CA TRP A 611 -10.15 -16.36 10.06
C TRP A 611 -10.49 -17.73 10.65
N VAL A 612 -9.54 -18.67 10.63
CA VAL A 612 -9.69 -20.01 11.24
C VAL A 612 -9.98 -19.87 12.74
N ASP A 613 -9.20 -19.08 13.45
CA ASP A 613 -9.37 -18.85 14.90
C ASP A 613 -10.73 -18.25 15.22
N GLU A 614 -11.21 -17.29 14.46
CA GLU A 614 -12.54 -16.68 14.62
C GLU A 614 -13.67 -17.67 14.38
N ARG A 615 -13.54 -18.54 13.35
CA ARG A 615 -14.51 -19.58 13.07
C ARG A 615 -14.54 -20.62 14.19
N LEU A 616 -13.40 -21.10 14.64
CA LEU A 616 -13.30 -22.03 15.77
C LEU A 616 -13.82 -21.40 17.07
N LYS A 617 -13.58 -20.13 17.29
CA LYS A 617 -14.13 -19.39 18.44
C LYS A 617 -15.65 -19.34 18.39
N LYS A 618 -16.25 -19.00 17.26
CA LYS A 618 -17.71 -19.03 17.06
C LYS A 618 -18.31 -20.40 17.36
N GLN A 619 -17.64 -21.47 16.92
CA GLN A 619 -18.11 -22.84 17.19
C GLN A 619 -18.01 -23.18 18.67
N ARG A 620 -16.93 -22.79 19.37
CA ARG A 620 -16.83 -22.96 20.85
C ARG A 620 -17.93 -22.21 21.59
N GLU A 621 -18.25 -20.98 21.16
CA GLU A 621 -19.36 -20.20 21.73
C GLU A 621 -20.72 -20.87 21.48
N CYS A 622 -20.92 -21.46 20.30
CA CYS A 622 -22.11 -22.23 19.98
C CYS A 622 -22.20 -23.48 20.87
N LEU A 623 -21.09 -24.19 21.02
CA LEU A 623 -21.00 -25.34 21.92
C LEU A 623 -21.32 -24.97 23.37
N SER A 624 -20.82 -23.84 23.85
CA SER A 624 -21.09 -23.36 25.21
C SER A 624 -22.57 -23.09 25.42
N ARG A 625 -23.23 -22.43 24.47
CA ARG A 625 -24.69 -22.21 24.51
C ARG A 625 -25.48 -23.53 24.43
N ALA A 626 -25.01 -24.46 23.61
CA ALA A 626 -25.62 -25.77 23.52
C ALA A 626 -25.52 -26.55 24.83
N LYS A 627 -24.38 -26.49 25.54
CA LYS A 627 -24.19 -27.13 26.85
C LYS A 627 -25.17 -26.58 27.91
N GLU A 628 -25.52 -25.31 27.85
CA GLU A 628 -26.44 -24.65 28.79
C GLU A 628 -27.91 -24.95 28.48
N SER A 629 -28.28 -25.08 27.19
CA SER A 629 -29.66 -25.16 26.76
C SER A 629 -30.13 -26.57 26.40
N GLU A 630 -29.24 -27.56 26.24
CA GLU A 630 -29.58 -28.89 25.77
C GLU A 630 -30.40 -29.69 26.78
N THR A 631 -31.56 -30.17 26.35
CA THR A 631 -32.51 -30.94 27.15
C THR A 631 -32.57 -32.42 26.79
N TRP A 632 -31.80 -32.82 25.79
CA TRP A 632 -31.76 -34.20 25.27
C TRP A 632 -33.11 -34.68 24.78
N ASN A 633 -33.87 -33.84 24.14
CA ASN A 633 -35.08 -34.20 23.44
C ASN A 633 -34.77 -34.51 21.97
N PRO A 634 -35.47 -35.46 21.33
CA PRO A 634 -35.28 -35.77 19.93
C PRO A 634 -35.69 -34.57 19.07
N ARG A 635 -34.98 -34.33 18.01
CA ARG A 635 -35.33 -33.28 17.05
C ARG A 635 -36.69 -33.52 16.40
N SER A 636 -36.98 -34.76 16.02
CA SER A 636 -38.25 -35.19 15.48
C SER A 636 -38.46 -36.71 15.73
N LYS A 637 -39.63 -37.27 15.34
CA LYS A 637 -39.84 -38.69 15.40
C LYS A 637 -38.94 -39.50 14.47
N THR A 638 -38.52 -38.90 13.34
CA THR A 638 -37.64 -39.53 12.34
C THR A 638 -36.18 -39.24 12.60
N GLU A 639 -35.88 -38.26 13.46
CA GLU A 639 -34.55 -37.81 13.79
C GLU A 639 -34.35 -37.86 15.31
N PRO A 640 -34.07 -39.05 15.84
CA PRO A 640 -34.04 -39.31 17.28
C PRO A 640 -32.67 -38.95 17.91
N TYR A 641 -32.12 -37.80 17.56
CA TYR A 641 -30.85 -37.24 18.07
C TYR A 641 -31.01 -35.78 18.45
N ALA A 642 -30.06 -35.22 19.18
CA ALA A 642 -30.14 -33.88 19.71
C ALA A 642 -29.95 -32.81 18.61
N GLN A 643 -30.69 -31.71 18.70
CA GLN A 643 -30.59 -30.56 17.78
C GLN A 643 -29.19 -29.92 17.82
N SER A 644 -28.55 -29.84 18.99
CA SER A 644 -27.21 -29.29 19.19
C SER A 644 -26.14 -29.98 18.33
N ALA A 645 -26.26 -31.33 18.14
CA ALA A 645 -25.35 -32.05 17.26
C ALA A 645 -25.52 -31.67 15.80
N VAL A 646 -26.74 -31.43 15.35
CA VAL A 646 -27.05 -31.03 13.99
C VAL A 646 -26.46 -29.64 13.71
N GLU A 647 -26.63 -28.69 14.63
CA GLU A 647 -26.09 -27.37 14.50
C GLU A 647 -24.56 -27.37 14.52
N LEU A 648 -23.96 -28.14 15.40
CA LEU A 648 -22.50 -28.27 15.48
C LEU A 648 -21.92 -28.82 14.17
N MET A 649 -22.49 -29.90 13.66
CA MET A 649 -22.02 -30.54 12.41
C MET A 649 -22.29 -29.67 11.20
N LYS A 650 -23.40 -28.93 11.17
CA LYS A 650 -23.70 -27.97 10.12
C LYS A 650 -22.68 -26.86 10.08
N GLN A 651 -22.37 -26.23 11.22
CA GLN A 651 -21.39 -25.18 11.31
C GLN A 651 -19.97 -25.67 10.97
N ALA A 652 -19.60 -26.87 11.38
CA ALA A 652 -18.31 -27.45 11.03
C ALA A 652 -18.20 -27.68 9.52
N LYS A 653 -19.26 -28.20 8.89
CA LYS A 653 -19.31 -28.39 7.44
C LYS A 653 -19.24 -27.05 6.69
N GLU A 654 -20.05 -26.07 7.07
CA GLU A 654 -20.02 -24.73 6.50
C GLU A 654 -18.63 -24.10 6.64
N THR A 655 -17.98 -24.24 7.80
CA THR A 655 -16.61 -23.72 8.01
C THR A 655 -15.60 -24.37 7.08
N VAL A 656 -15.67 -25.69 6.88
CA VAL A 656 -14.77 -26.41 5.97
C VAL A 656 -15.05 -26.04 4.51
N GLU A 657 -16.31 -25.91 4.12
CA GLU A 657 -16.69 -25.50 2.77
C GLU A 657 -16.23 -24.06 2.48
N GLU A 658 -16.52 -23.10 3.37
CA GLU A 658 -16.06 -21.72 3.25
C GLU A 658 -14.53 -21.61 3.21
N PHE A 659 -13.81 -22.42 3.99
CA PHE A 659 -12.35 -22.46 4.00
C PHE A 659 -11.78 -22.83 2.63
N PHE A 660 -12.35 -23.82 1.97
CA PHE A 660 -11.93 -24.23 0.63
C PHE A 660 -12.50 -23.38 -0.50
N GLU A 661 -13.52 -22.56 -0.26
CA GLU A 661 -14.01 -21.57 -1.23
C GLU A 661 -13.07 -20.34 -1.33
N ILE A 662 -12.26 -20.08 -0.31
CA ILE A 662 -11.28 -18.98 -0.35
C ILE A 662 -10.31 -19.19 -1.52
N PRO A 663 -10.17 -18.24 -2.47
CA PRO A 663 -9.40 -18.43 -3.70
C PRO A 663 -7.87 -18.29 -3.47
N ILE A 664 -7.33 -19.10 -2.57
CA ILE A 664 -5.90 -19.09 -2.20
C ILE A 664 -5.39 -20.53 -2.20
N GLY A 665 -4.12 -20.74 -2.48
CA GLY A 665 -3.45 -22.01 -2.23
C GLY A 665 -3.34 -22.25 -0.72
N VAL A 666 -3.92 -23.33 -0.23
CA VAL A 666 -3.93 -23.69 1.18
C VAL A 666 -2.76 -24.63 1.47
N THR A 667 -2.01 -24.38 2.55
CA THR A 667 -0.95 -25.28 2.99
C THR A 667 -1.51 -26.40 3.85
N GLU A 668 -0.87 -27.56 3.83
CA GLU A 668 -1.22 -28.73 4.66
C GLU A 668 -1.29 -28.37 6.15
N ASP A 669 -0.35 -27.53 6.63
CA ASP A 669 -0.32 -27.09 8.04
C ASP A 669 -1.59 -26.37 8.47
N LEU A 670 -2.17 -25.55 7.59
CA LEU A 670 -3.42 -24.82 7.88
C LEU A 670 -4.65 -25.74 7.90
N VAL A 671 -4.66 -26.75 7.03
CA VAL A 671 -5.70 -27.80 7.06
C VAL A 671 -5.63 -28.56 8.37
N GLN A 672 -4.40 -28.88 8.81
CA GLN A 672 -4.15 -29.53 10.09
C GLN A 672 -4.59 -28.65 11.27
N ASP A 673 -4.26 -27.35 11.26
CA ASP A 673 -4.68 -26.42 12.32
C ASP A 673 -6.22 -26.33 12.42
N LEU A 674 -6.90 -26.23 11.28
CA LEU A 674 -8.38 -26.24 11.24
C LEU A 674 -8.93 -27.56 11.74
N ALA A 675 -8.43 -28.69 11.24
CA ALA A 675 -8.87 -30.03 11.62
C ALA A 675 -8.65 -30.29 13.11
N ALA A 676 -7.47 -29.95 13.65
CA ALA A 676 -7.17 -30.09 15.08
C ALA A 676 -8.09 -29.22 15.95
N GLY A 677 -8.37 -27.98 15.49
CA GLY A 677 -9.31 -27.10 16.17
C GLY A 677 -10.75 -27.66 16.21
N LEU A 678 -11.22 -28.23 15.11
CA LEU A 678 -12.53 -28.91 15.01
C LEU A 678 -12.55 -30.17 15.85
N GLU A 679 -11.50 -30.99 15.79
CA GLU A 679 -11.38 -32.22 16.59
C GLU A 679 -11.51 -31.92 18.08
N HIS A 680 -10.84 -30.87 18.57
CA HIS A 680 -10.96 -30.48 19.97
C HIS A 680 -12.40 -30.09 20.36
N ILE A 681 -13.11 -29.38 19.50
CA ILE A 681 -14.52 -29.02 19.69
C ILE A 681 -15.42 -30.28 19.73
N PHE A 682 -15.13 -31.23 18.84
CA PHE A 682 -15.88 -32.52 18.86
C PHE A 682 -15.59 -33.31 20.11
N GLN A 683 -14.34 -33.40 20.56
CA GLN A 683 -14.01 -34.06 21.85
C GLN A 683 -14.73 -33.42 23.04
N ASP A 684 -14.76 -32.08 23.08
CA ASP A 684 -15.49 -31.33 24.09
C ASP A 684 -16.99 -31.61 24.07
N TYR A 685 -17.58 -31.74 22.87
CA TYR A 685 -18.98 -32.11 22.72
C TYR A 685 -19.24 -33.56 23.10
N ILE A 686 -18.40 -34.51 22.69
CA ILE A 686 -18.47 -35.92 23.03
C ILE A 686 -18.42 -36.10 24.55
N THR A 687 -17.50 -35.40 25.21
CA THR A 687 -17.37 -35.37 26.66
C THR A 687 -18.65 -34.86 27.32
N PHE A 688 -19.25 -33.81 26.77
CA PHE A 688 -20.54 -33.29 27.24
C PHE A 688 -21.67 -34.31 27.06
N VAL A 689 -21.75 -35.02 25.93
CA VAL A 689 -22.74 -36.09 25.71
C VAL A 689 -22.50 -37.23 26.70
N ALA A 690 -21.26 -37.60 26.97
CA ALA A 690 -20.89 -38.66 27.91
C ALA A 690 -21.09 -38.27 29.37
N SER A 691 -21.30 -37.02 29.71
CA SER A 691 -21.54 -36.53 31.07
C SER A 691 -22.93 -36.86 31.57
N CYS A 692 -23.26 -38.14 31.61
CA CYS A 692 -24.59 -38.68 31.99
C CYS A 692 -24.65 -39.40 33.34
N GLY A 693 -23.59 -39.28 34.13
CA GLY A 693 -23.44 -40.02 35.40
C GLY A 693 -22.65 -41.32 35.21
N SER A 694 -22.69 -42.17 36.18
CA SER A 694 -21.99 -43.46 36.16
C SER A 694 -22.95 -44.61 36.56
N LYS A 695 -22.67 -45.82 36.11
CA LYS A 695 -23.40 -46.99 36.51
C LYS A 695 -23.42 -47.20 38.03
N GLN A 696 -22.39 -46.81 38.74
CA GLN A 696 -22.25 -46.95 40.19
C GLN A 696 -23.39 -46.24 40.93
N SER A 697 -23.95 -45.17 40.36
CA SER A 697 -25.04 -44.39 40.95
C SER A 697 -26.34 -45.18 41.04
N TYR A 698 -26.49 -46.24 40.24
CA TYR A 698 -27.70 -47.07 40.17
C TYR A 698 -27.55 -48.41 40.86
N LEU A 699 -26.33 -48.89 41.12
CA LEU A 699 -26.11 -50.17 41.78
C LEU A 699 -26.51 -50.06 43.24
N PRO A 700 -27.31 -51.00 43.72
CA PRO A 700 -27.66 -51.08 45.14
C PRO A 700 -26.41 -51.30 45.97
N GLN A 701 -26.39 -50.73 47.18
CA GLN A 701 -25.35 -51.04 48.14
C GLN A 701 -25.43 -52.48 48.58
N LEU A 702 -24.26 -53.12 48.59
CA LEU A 702 -24.21 -54.54 49.08
C LEU A 702 -24.58 -54.59 50.57
N PRO A 703 -25.61 -55.40 50.86
CA PRO A 703 -26.01 -55.56 52.26
C PRO A 703 -24.91 -56.26 53.05
N PRO A 704 -24.83 -56.04 54.35
CA PRO A 704 -23.89 -56.74 55.23
C PRO A 704 -24.14 -58.22 55.23
N LEU A 705 -23.09 -59.02 55.29
CA LEU A 705 -23.15 -60.42 55.32
C LEU A 705 -23.87 -60.87 56.63
N THR A 706 -24.93 -61.65 56.45
CA THR A 706 -25.76 -62.21 57.59
C THR A 706 -26.11 -63.66 57.32
N ARG A 707 -26.32 -64.46 58.31
CA ARG A 707 -26.70 -65.87 58.16
C ARG A 707 -28.22 -66.08 58.24
N CYS A 708 -28.79 -67.00 57.50
CA CYS A 708 -30.15 -67.35 57.53
C CYS A 708 -30.50 -67.98 58.86
N ASN A 709 -31.71 -67.80 59.32
CA ASN A 709 -32.32 -68.57 60.44
C ASN A 709 -33.36 -69.50 59.95
N ARG A 710 -33.29 -70.76 60.45
CA ARG A 710 -34.38 -71.69 60.19
C ARG A 710 -35.56 -71.20 61.02
N ASP A 711 -36.69 -70.89 60.35
CA ASP A 711 -37.92 -70.57 61.03
C ASP A 711 -38.37 -71.80 61.82
N SER A 712 -38.57 -71.62 63.11
CA SER A 712 -39.20 -72.69 63.93
C SER A 712 -40.61 -72.92 63.47
N LYS A 713 -41.08 -74.12 63.54
CA LYS A 713 -42.46 -74.47 63.17
C LYS A 713 -43.48 -73.48 63.74
N PHE A 714 -43.22 -72.90 64.88
CA PHE A 714 -44.06 -71.90 65.55
C PHE A 714 -44.02 -70.51 64.87
N ALA A 715 -42.90 -70.03 64.25
CA ALA A 715 -42.83 -68.78 63.55
C ALA A 715 -43.52 -68.84 62.17
N LYS A 716 -43.58 -70.04 61.51
CA LYS A 716 -44.39 -70.30 60.32
C LYS A 716 -45.89 -70.22 60.58
N LEU A 717 -46.37 -70.67 61.75
CA LEU A 717 -47.75 -70.52 62.15
C LEU A 717 -48.17 -69.11 62.48
N TRP A 718 -47.24 -68.31 63.05
CA TRP A 718 -47.49 -66.90 63.37
C TRP A 718 -47.49 -66.02 62.11
N LYS A 719 -46.62 -66.25 61.14
CA LYS A 719 -46.63 -65.55 59.87
C LYS A 719 -47.88 -65.84 59.03
N ARG A 720 -48.55 -66.99 59.20
CA ARG A 720 -49.83 -67.30 58.62
C ARG A 720 -51.06 -66.70 59.31
N ALA A 721 -50.91 -66.25 60.56
CA ALA A 721 -51.98 -65.70 61.39
C ALA A 721 -51.98 -64.13 61.43
N THR A 722 -51.04 -63.49 60.90
CA THR A 722 -50.99 -62.00 60.77
C THR A 722 -51.35 -61.60 59.36
N PRO A 723 -52.48 -60.92 59.18
CA PRO A 723 -52.72 -60.27 57.87
C PRO A 723 -51.63 -59.25 57.68
N CYS A 724 -51.18 -59.14 56.47
CA CYS A 724 -50.19 -58.16 56.04
C CYS A 724 -50.56 -56.76 56.53
N SER A 725 -50.16 -56.38 57.74
CA SER A 725 -50.02 -54.97 58.09
C SER A 725 -48.58 -54.63 57.91
N VAL A 726 -48.41 -53.94 56.94
CA VAL A 726 -47.23 -53.21 56.61
C VAL A 726 -46.91 -52.32 57.81
N VAL A 727 -45.83 -52.57 58.52
CA VAL A 727 -45.22 -51.59 59.36
C VAL A 727 -44.05 -51.20 58.61
N GLY A 728 -44.22 -50.02 58.03
CA GLY A 728 -43.10 -49.17 57.69
C GLY A 728 -42.37 -48.72 58.99
N GLU A 729 -41.24 -48.42 58.80
CA GLU A 729 -40.39 -47.38 59.36
C GLU A 729 -38.96 -47.79 59.20
N ASP A 730 -38.41 -46.99 58.41
CA ASP A 730 -37.09 -46.55 58.18
C ASP A 730 -36.60 -46.77 56.76
N ILE A 731 -37.27 -46.08 55.81
CA ILE A 731 -36.60 -45.60 54.57
C ILE A 731 -36.82 -44.10 54.55
N HIS A 732 -35.83 -43.39 55.02
CA HIS A 732 -35.71 -41.94 54.77
C HIS A 732 -35.47 -41.68 53.33
N HIS A 733 -36.40 -40.92 52.79
CA HIS A 733 -36.33 -40.06 51.62
C HIS A 733 -35.91 -40.62 50.26
N ILE A 734 -36.89 -41.18 49.62
CA ILE A 734 -37.16 -40.85 48.22
C ILE A 734 -38.67 -40.69 48.06
N GLY A 735 -39.12 -39.59 47.59
CA GLY A 735 -40.49 -39.10 47.56
C GLY A 735 -41.49 -40.13 47.04
N THR A 736 -42.51 -40.28 47.80
CA THR A 736 -43.79 -40.96 47.50
C THR A 736 -44.38 -40.31 46.26
N LEU A 737 -44.41 -41.03 45.12
CA LEU A 737 -45.35 -40.79 44.09
C LEU A 737 -46.26 -42.03 43.97
N GLU A 738 -47.51 -41.71 44.09
CA GLU A 738 -48.70 -42.59 44.06
C GLU A 738 -48.66 -43.70 43.02
N GLY A 739 -49.29 -44.84 43.41
CA GLY A 739 -49.54 -45.97 42.64
C GLY A 739 -49.66 -45.90 41.15
N HIS A 740 -48.57 -46.18 40.47
CA HIS A 740 -48.56 -46.47 39.05
C HIS A 740 -47.95 -47.85 38.86
N HIS A 741 -48.73 -48.72 38.24
CA HIS A 741 -48.24 -49.98 37.67
C HIS A 741 -46.89 -49.65 36.91
N PRO A 742 -45.90 -50.55 37.01
CA PRO A 742 -44.65 -50.31 36.29
C PRO A 742 -44.94 -50.25 34.79
N ARG A 743 -44.96 -49.03 34.30
CA ARG A 743 -45.03 -48.82 32.86
C ARG A 743 -43.65 -49.11 32.27
N PRO A 744 -43.56 -49.68 31.03
CA PRO A 744 -42.29 -49.88 30.39
C PRO A 744 -41.56 -48.50 30.29
N SER A 745 -40.25 -48.50 30.42
CA SER A 745 -39.33 -47.38 30.56
C SER A 745 -39.83 -46.05 29.90
N THR A 746 -40.87 -45.49 30.45
CA THR A 746 -41.44 -44.21 30.14
C THR A 746 -40.66 -43.07 30.83
N SER A 747 -39.67 -43.49 31.62
CA SER A 747 -38.83 -42.55 32.31
C SER A 747 -38.09 -41.65 31.27
N ARG A 748 -38.38 -40.35 31.31
CA ARG A 748 -37.71 -39.37 30.46
C ARG A 748 -36.19 -39.42 30.61
N GLY A 749 -35.69 -39.88 31.74
CA GLY A 749 -34.25 -40.01 31.99
C GLY A 749 -33.58 -41.06 31.11
N THR A 750 -34.15 -42.27 30.99
CA THR A 750 -33.59 -43.35 30.13
C THR A 750 -33.76 -43.01 28.65
N GLN A 751 -34.91 -42.41 28.25
CA GLN A 751 -35.09 -41.96 26.88
C GLN A 751 -34.04 -40.89 26.47
N ARG A 752 -33.71 -39.95 27.36
CA ARG A 752 -32.65 -38.97 27.13
C ARG A 752 -31.28 -39.63 26.94
N LEU A 753 -30.99 -40.71 27.60
CA LEU A 753 -29.73 -41.45 27.39
C LEU A 753 -29.72 -42.12 26.00
N TYR A 754 -30.85 -42.62 25.54
CA TYR A 754 -30.96 -43.13 24.17
C TYR A 754 -30.76 -42.03 23.11
N ILE A 755 -31.29 -40.84 23.37
CA ILE A 755 -31.01 -39.67 22.47
C ILE A 755 -29.53 -39.28 22.48
N ARG A 756 -28.86 -39.33 23.64
CA ARG A 756 -27.41 -39.11 23.72
C ARG A 756 -26.66 -40.15 22.88
N LEU A 757 -27.01 -41.40 22.98
CA LEU A 757 -26.41 -42.50 22.21
C LEU A 757 -26.62 -42.31 20.69
N ASN A 758 -27.83 -41.99 20.26
CA ASN A 758 -28.11 -41.66 18.85
C ASN A 758 -27.35 -40.43 18.38
N THR A 759 -27.18 -39.44 19.24
CA THR A 759 -26.42 -38.23 18.94
C THR A 759 -24.95 -38.53 18.67
N LEU A 760 -24.34 -39.45 19.45
CA LEU A 760 -22.98 -39.91 19.22
C LEU A 760 -22.83 -40.61 17.86
N HIS A 761 -23.77 -41.48 17.54
CA HIS A 761 -23.78 -42.17 16.24
C HIS A 761 -24.05 -41.24 15.06
N TYR A 762 -24.88 -40.21 15.26
CA TYR A 762 -25.07 -39.14 14.27
C TYR A 762 -23.75 -38.40 13.96
N ILE A 763 -23.04 -38.00 15.02
CA ILE A 763 -21.73 -37.31 14.85
C ILE A 763 -20.75 -38.24 14.14
N PHE A 764 -20.64 -39.50 14.57
CA PHE A 764 -19.72 -40.48 13.99
C PHE A 764 -19.91 -40.60 12.46
N SER A 765 -21.17 -40.68 12.01
CA SER A 765 -21.47 -40.77 10.59
C SER A 765 -21.08 -39.52 9.79
N HIS A 766 -21.16 -38.34 10.40
CA HIS A 766 -20.85 -37.07 9.74
C HIS A 766 -19.36 -36.71 9.81
N LEU A 767 -18.64 -37.13 10.85
CA LEU A 767 -17.19 -36.97 10.95
C LEU A 767 -16.45 -37.62 9.79
N HIS A 768 -16.87 -38.81 9.39
CA HIS A 768 -16.29 -39.49 8.24
C HIS A 768 -16.47 -38.73 6.92
N SER A 769 -17.59 -38.01 6.77
CA SER A 769 -17.86 -37.17 5.62
C SER A 769 -16.94 -35.92 5.61
N LEU A 770 -16.74 -35.31 6.77
CA LEU A 770 -15.84 -34.18 6.93
C LEU A 770 -14.38 -34.56 6.68
N ASP A 771 -13.95 -35.66 7.22
CA ASP A 771 -12.61 -36.22 7.02
C ASP A 771 -12.30 -36.45 5.54
N LYS A 772 -13.29 -36.97 4.82
CA LYS A 772 -13.17 -37.15 3.38
C LYS A 772 -13.08 -35.84 2.61
N VAL A 773 -13.79 -34.79 3.02
CA VAL A 773 -13.70 -33.44 2.38
C VAL A 773 -12.34 -32.82 2.63
N LEU A 774 -11.81 -32.92 3.85
CA LEU A 774 -10.49 -32.41 4.20
C LEU A 774 -9.38 -33.14 3.42
N SER A 775 -9.48 -34.46 3.26
CA SER A 775 -8.47 -35.31 2.61
C SER A 775 -8.45 -35.20 1.09
N LEU A 776 -9.59 -34.88 0.43
CA LEU A 776 -9.75 -34.90 -1.02
C LEU A 776 -9.69 -33.52 -1.67
N SER A 777 -9.38 -32.44 -0.93
CA SER A 777 -9.37 -31.11 -1.52
C SER A 777 -8.20 -30.93 -2.49
N PRO A 778 -8.43 -30.57 -3.77
CA PRO A 778 -7.39 -30.40 -4.79
C PRO A 778 -6.56 -29.12 -4.62
N ARG A 779 -6.89 -28.27 -3.64
CA ARG A 779 -6.23 -26.99 -3.39
C ARG A 779 -5.09 -27.05 -2.38
N VAL A 780 -4.83 -28.21 -1.80
CA VAL A 780 -3.73 -28.40 -0.87
C VAL A 780 -2.43 -28.49 -1.66
N THR A 781 -1.56 -27.48 -1.53
CA THR A 781 -0.23 -27.50 -2.12
C THR A 781 0.72 -28.27 -1.19
N PRO A 782 1.47 -29.26 -1.71
CA PRO A 782 2.45 -29.94 -0.88
C PRO A 782 3.54 -28.94 -0.40
N PRO A 783 4.11 -29.13 0.79
CA PRO A 783 5.10 -28.21 1.36
C PRO A 783 6.33 -28.11 0.46
N THR A 784 6.66 -26.87 0.04
CA THR A 784 7.71 -26.55 -0.94
C THR A 784 9.15 -26.62 -0.38
N ASN A 785 9.34 -26.97 0.88
CA ASN A 785 10.68 -27.02 1.48
C ASN A 785 10.85 -28.29 2.32
N ASN A 786 11.50 -29.30 1.72
CA ASN A 786 12.53 -30.08 2.41
C ASN A 786 13.18 -31.10 1.45
N ARG A 787 14.11 -30.62 0.62
CA ARG A 787 15.22 -31.45 0.20
C ARG A 787 16.18 -31.52 1.40
N PHE A 788 15.98 -32.42 2.30
CA PHE A 788 16.98 -33.14 3.10
C PHE A 788 16.25 -33.88 4.21
N ASN A 789 16.39 -35.22 4.13
CA ASN A 789 16.11 -36.22 5.17
C ASN A 789 14.64 -36.45 5.57
N SER A 790 14.05 -37.41 5.02
CA SER A 790 13.79 -38.71 5.61
C SER A 790 12.78 -39.46 4.74
N SER A 791 13.15 -40.68 4.40
CA SER A 791 12.20 -41.72 4.06
C SER A 791 11.12 -41.84 5.14
N ARG A 792 10.12 -40.94 5.11
CA ARG A 792 8.84 -41.22 5.69
C ARG A 792 8.01 -41.92 4.62
N THR A 793 8.06 -43.24 4.72
CA THR A 793 7.06 -44.15 4.18
C THR A 793 5.69 -43.46 4.23
N TYR A 794 5.02 -43.45 3.11
CA TYR A 794 3.59 -43.22 3.01
C TYR A 794 2.89 -44.27 3.87
N SER A 795 2.80 -44.01 5.17
CA SER A 795 2.02 -44.80 6.09
C SER A 795 0.63 -44.16 6.10
N ASN A 796 -0.33 -44.93 5.58
CA ASN A 796 -1.77 -44.85 5.80
C ASN A 796 -2.32 -43.49 6.23
N SER A 797 -3.20 -42.91 5.42
CA SER A 797 -4.03 -41.77 5.77
C SER A 797 -4.62 -41.93 7.19
N SER A 798 -3.94 -41.41 8.19
CA SER A 798 -4.53 -41.22 9.49
C SER A 798 -5.65 -40.20 9.33
N SER A 799 -6.85 -40.57 9.74
CA SER A 799 -8.02 -39.68 9.77
C SER A 799 -7.69 -38.45 10.58
N TYR A 800 -8.10 -37.29 10.16
CA TYR A 800 -7.94 -36.02 10.90
C TYR A 800 -8.69 -36.04 12.26
N PHE A 801 -9.68 -36.92 12.42
CA PHE A 801 -10.56 -37.04 13.60
C PHE A 801 -10.45 -38.38 14.35
N GLU A 802 -9.26 -38.95 14.40
CA GLU A 802 -9.02 -40.27 15.01
C GLU A 802 -9.34 -40.27 16.51
N HIS A 803 -8.94 -39.25 17.25
CA HIS A 803 -9.22 -39.14 18.69
C HIS A 803 -10.68 -38.88 18.97
N ALA A 804 -11.37 -38.10 18.12
CA ALA A 804 -12.82 -37.90 18.24
C ALA A 804 -13.58 -39.23 17.99
N ASN A 805 -13.18 -40.01 16.99
CA ASN A 805 -13.77 -41.29 16.70
C ASN A 805 -13.57 -42.28 17.86
N SER A 806 -12.36 -42.40 18.41
CA SER A 806 -12.09 -43.22 19.60
C SER A 806 -12.86 -42.70 20.81
N GLY A 807 -12.98 -41.39 20.98
CA GLY A 807 -13.80 -40.77 22.01
C GLY A 807 -15.27 -41.11 21.89
N ILE A 808 -15.82 -41.14 20.66
CA ILE A 808 -17.22 -41.54 20.41
C ILE A 808 -17.47 -42.99 20.79
N GLU A 809 -16.53 -43.89 20.38
CA GLU A 809 -16.68 -45.33 20.75
C GLU A 809 -16.71 -45.52 22.25
N SER A 810 -15.78 -44.87 22.97
CA SER A 810 -15.75 -44.91 24.44
C SER A 810 -17.00 -44.27 25.07
N ALA A 811 -17.47 -43.15 24.53
CA ALA A 811 -18.70 -42.49 24.98
C ALA A 811 -19.95 -43.31 24.71
N CYS A 812 -20.05 -43.97 23.54
CA CYS A 812 -21.16 -44.90 23.23
C CYS A 812 -21.21 -46.04 24.20
N GLN A 813 -20.07 -46.65 24.51
CA GLN A 813 -19.94 -47.70 25.52
C GLN A 813 -20.42 -47.19 26.88
N HIS A 814 -19.94 -46.04 27.35
CA HIS A 814 -20.27 -45.44 28.61
C HIS A 814 -21.77 -45.09 28.73
N VAL A 815 -22.33 -44.39 27.73
CA VAL A 815 -23.76 -44.00 27.72
C VAL A 815 -24.66 -45.20 27.67
N SER A 816 -24.32 -46.24 26.87
CA SER A 816 -25.07 -47.50 26.81
C SER A 816 -25.07 -48.22 28.14
N GLU A 817 -23.94 -48.28 28.82
CA GLU A 817 -23.78 -48.85 30.15
C GLU A 817 -24.64 -48.11 31.17
N VAL A 818 -24.54 -46.77 31.25
CA VAL A 818 -25.36 -45.95 32.17
C VAL A 818 -26.83 -46.10 31.88
N ALA A 819 -27.25 -46.14 30.62
CA ALA A 819 -28.66 -46.36 30.25
C ALA A 819 -29.16 -47.72 30.66
N ALA A 820 -28.35 -48.76 30.46
CA ALA A 820 -28.68 -50.15 30.84
C ALA A 820 -28.86 -50.30 32.33
N TYR A 821 -27.91 -49.81 33.14
CA TYR A 821 -27.98 -49.89 34.59
C TYR A 821 -29.12 -49.03 35.14
N ARG A 822 -29.38 -47.86 34.58
CA ARG A 822 -30.59 -47.10 34.92
C ARG A 822 -31.88 -47.86 34.63
N LEU A 823 -31.97 -48.48 33.44
CA LEU A 823 -33.12 -49.23 32.99
C LEU A 823 -33.40 -50.41 33.97
N ILE A 824 -32.39 -51.14 34.33
CA ILE A 824 -32.55 -52.39 35.17
C ILE A 824 -32.70 -52.04 36.64
N PHE A 825 -31.83 -51.23 37.23
CA PHE A 825 -31.74 -50.97 38.67
C PHE A 825 -32.59 -49.80 39.15
N LEU A 826 -33.13 -48.95 38.23
CA LEU A 826 -34.06 -47.88 38.63
C LEU A 826 -35.43 -48.08 38.00
N ASP A 827 -35.53 -48.07 36.67
CA ASP A 827 -36.80 -48.06 35.96
C ASP A 827 -37.51 -49.40 36.09
N SER A 828 -36.81 -50.56 36.16
CA SER A 828 -37.34 -51.93 36.31
C SER A 828 -37.08 -52.50 37.70
N ALA A 829 -36.51 -51.73 38.64
CA ALA A 829 -36.13 -52.25 39.97
C ALA A 829 -37.26 -52.94 40.72
N SER A 830 -38.42 -52.30 40.74
CA SER A 830 -39.62 -52.85 41.46
C SER A 830 -40.09 -54.22 41.02
N VAL A 831 -39.84 -54.62 39.76
CA VAL A 831 -40.22 -55.85 39.18
C VAL A 831 -39.07 -56.85 39.12
N PHE A 832 -37.87 -56.36 38.91
CA PHE A 832 -36.71 -57.22 38.72
C PHE A 832 -35.96 -57.39 40.03
N TYR A 833 -35.31 -56.34 40.57
CA TYR A 833 -34.47 -56.46 41.75
C TYR A 833 -35.27 -56.66 43.07
N ASP A 834 -36.39 -55.93 43.20
CA ASP A 834 -37.12 -55.96 44.46
C ASP A 834 -38.04 -57.22 44.64
N CYS A 835 -38.65 -57.65 43.52
CA CYS A 835 -39.69 -58.74 43.55
C CYS A 835 -39.14 -60.11 43.22
N LEU A 836 -38.07 -60.22 42.39
CA LEU A 836 -37.59 -61.54 41.95
C LEU A 836 -37.10 -62.35 43.15
N TYR A 837 -37.70 -63.57 43.38
CA TYR A 837 -37.41 -64.48 44.47
C TYR A 837 -37.64 -63.90 45.89
N ALA A 838 -38.40 -62.83 45.98
CA ALA A 838 -38.78 -62.30 47.27
C ALA A 838 -39.70 -63.28 48.04
N CYS A 839 -39.29 -63.70 49.21
CA CYS A 839 -39.92 -64.65 50.15
C CYS A 839 -39.90 -66.14 49.68
N ASP A 840 -40.08 -66.48 48.40
CA ASP A 840 -40.05 -67.82 47.90
C ASP A 840 -39.78 -67.86 46.37
N VAL A 841 -38.95 -68.80 45.95
CA VAL A 841 -38.59 -68.98 44.51
C VAL A 841 -39.78 -69.42 43.67
N THR A 842 -40.60 -70.29 44.20
CA THR A 842 -41.78 -70.87 43.52
C THR A 842 -42.82 -69.81 43.17
N ASN A 843 -43.07 -68.87 44.06
CA ASN A 843 -44.11 -67.85 43.93
C ASN A 843 -43.62 -66.52 43.29
N ALA A 844 -42.34 -66.24 43.32
CA ALA A 844 -41.76 -64.99 42.80
C ALA A 844 -40.78 -65.27 41.65
N ARG A 845 -41.25 -65.90 40.57
CA ARG A 845 -40.52 -66.31 39.36
C ARG A 845 -40.24 -65.10 38.46
N ILE A 846 -39.35 -65.26 37.54
CA ILE A 846 -38.88 -64.23 36.66
C ILE A 846 -39.90 -63.74 35.61
N ARG A 847 -40.98 -64.43 35.33
CA ARG A 847 -41.94 -64.10 34.25
C ARG A 847 -42.41 -62.63 34.22
N PRO A 848 -42.78 -61.97 35.35
CA PRO A 848 -43.18 -60.57 35.35
C PRO A 848 -42.04 -59.64 34.92
N ALA A 849 -40.81 -59.93 35.39
CA ALA A 849 -39.59 -59.14 35.03
C ALA A 849 -39.29 -59.29 33.52
N LEU A 850 -39.40 -60.51 32.98
CA LEU A 850 -39.19 -60.73 31.51
C LEU A 850 -40.20 -59.96 30.66
N ARG A 851 -41.49 -59.87 31.14
CA ARG A 851 -42.50 -59.08 30.40
C ARG A 851 -42.14 -57.62 30.35
N VAL A 852 -41.72 -57.01 31.46
CA VAL A 852 -41.33 -55.63 31.53
C VAL A 852 -40.00 -55.38 30.74
N LEU A 853 -39.11 -56.37 30.85
CA LEU A 853 -37.85 -56.31 30.10
C LEU A 853 -38.08 -56.30 28.59
N LYS A 854 -38.90 -57.20 28.06
CA LYS A 854 -39.29 -57.28 26.66
C LYS A 854 -39.95 -55.99 26.19
N GLN A 855 -40.86 -55.42 26.97
CA GLN A 855 -41.43 -54.09 26.64
C GLN A 855 -40.41 -52.99 26.57
N ASN A 856 -39.48 -52.97 27.54
CA ASN A 856 -38.38 -52.00 27.55
C ASN A 856 -37.38 -52.13 26.38
N LEU A 857 -37.06 -53.36 25.97
CA LEU A 857 -36.23 -53.67 24.82
C LEU A 857 -36.92 -53.29 23.52
N THR A 858 -38.25 -53.56 23.37
CA THR A 858 -39.02 -53.07 22.21
C THR A 858 -39.00 -51.54 22.14
N LEU A 859 -39.13 -50.86 23.27
CA LEU A 859 -39.02 -49.40 23.32
C LEU A 859 -37.60 -48.88 23.00
N LEU A 860 -36.57 -49.58 23.46
CA LEU A 860 -35.17 -49.31 23.11
C LEU A 860 -34.96 -49.38 21.59
N CYS A 861 -35.41 -50.51 20.96
CA CYS A 861 -35.31 -50.71 19.51
C CYS A 861 -36.10 -49.65 18.73
N ALA A 862 -37.22 -49.16 19.25
CA ALA A 862 -37.99 -48.10 18.61
C ALA A 862 -37.33 -46.71 18.69
N ILE A 863 -36.45 -46.42 19.66
CA ILE A 863 -35.82 -45.12 19.86
C ILE A 863 -34.39 -45.13 19.38
N VAL A 864 -33.63 -46.16 19.66
CA VAL A 864 -32.20 -46.27 19.33
C VAL A 864 -32.03 -46.63 17.86
N THR A 865 -31.15 -45.95 17.18
CA THR A 865 -30.82 -46.22 15.77
C THR A 865 -30.24 -47.63 15.61
N ASP A 866 -30.50 -48.30 14.50
CA ASP A 866 -30.13 -49.71 14.25
C ASP A 866 -28.65 -50.00 14.53
N ARG A 867 -27.76 -49.08 14.20
CA ARG A 867 -26.30 -49.23 14.43
C ARG A 867 -25.91 -49.26 15.91
N ALA A 868 -26.69 -48.62 16.77
CA ALA A 868 -26.43 -48.53 18.21
C ALA A 868 -27.21 -49.63 19.00
N GLN A 869 -28.20 -50.25 18.40
CA GLN A 869 -29.08 -51.25 19.09
C GLN A 869 -28.29 -52.43 19.65
N ALA A 870 -27.35 -52.98 18.87
CA ALA A 870 -26.57 -54.14 19.30
C ALA A 870 -25.73 -53.85 20.55
N LEU A 871 -25.10 -52.70 20.61
CA LEU A 871 -24.30 -52.26 21.76
C LEU A 871 -25.19 -51.98 22.97
N ALA A 872 -26.28 -51.21 22.79
CA ALA A 872 -27.22 -50.91 23.87
C ALA A 872 -27.86 -52.18 24.43
N MET A 873 -28.26 -53.11 23.56
CA MET A 873 -28.83 -54.39 23.96
C MET A 873 -27.85 -55.23 24.77
N LYS A 874 -26.58 -55.29 24.34
CA LYS A 874 -25.52 -56.00 25.04
C LYS A 874 -25.33 -55.47 26.47
N GLU A 875 -25.33 -54.15 26.63
CA GLU A 875 -25.15 -53.53 27.95
C GLU A 875 -26.41 -53.79 28.86
N VAL A 876 -27.62 -53.77 28.27
CA VAL A 876 -28.82 -54.13 29.01
C VAL A 876 -28.78 -55.60 29.45
N MET A 877 -28.29 -56.53 28.63
CA MET A 877 -28.08 -57.93 29.00
C MET A 877 -27.11 -58.04 30.18
N ARG A 878 -25.94 -57.37 30.10
CA ARG A 878 -24.96 -57.34 31.19
C ARG A 878 -25.56 -56.82 32.49
N ALA A 879 -26.28 -55.69 32.44
CA ALA A 879 -26.96 -55.13 33.61
C ALA A 879 -28.02 -56.07 34.13
N ALA A 880 -28.78 -56.78 33.30
CA ALA A 880 -29.78 -57.76 33.67
C ALA A 880 -29.13 -59.00 34.36
N PHE A 881 -28.04 -59.51 33.81
CA PHE A 881 -27.30 -60.61 34.40
C PHE A 881 -26.65 -60.18 35.74
N GLU A 882 -26.12 -59.00 35.85
CA GLU A 882 -25.61 -58.50 37.13
C GLU A 882 -26.72 -58.29 38.16
N ALA A 883 -27.91 -57.83 37.76
CA ALA A 883 -29.06 -57.71 38.63
C ALA A 883 -29.53 -59.07 39.09
N PHE A 884 -29.48 -60.06 38.20
CA PHE A 884 -29.80 -61.44 38.55
C PHE A 884 -28.79 -61.99 39.60
N LEU A 885 -27.53 -61.82 39.40
CA LEU A 885 -26.46 -62.12 40.36
C LEU A 885 -26.66 -61.40 41.70
N MET A 886 -27.01 -60.13 41.68
CA MET A 886 -27.27 -59.32 42.85
C MET A 886 -28.48 -59.84 43.63
N VAL A 887 -29.51 -60.32 42.92
CA VAL A 887 -30.69 -61.01 43.53
C VAL A 887 -30.27 -62.27 44.26
N LEU A 888 -29.38 -63.05 43.66
CA LEU A 888 -28.96 -64.36 44.24
C LEU A 888 -27.96 -64.12 45.40
N LEU A 889 -27.03 -63.18 45.34
CA LEU A 889 -25.91 -63.02 46.23
C LEU A 889 -26.07 -61.89 47.24
N ALA A 890 -26.87 -60.86 46.93
CA ALA A 890 -27.05 -59.68 47.71
C ALA A 890 -28.48 -59.19 47.87
N GLY A 891 -29.47 -60.04 47.59
CA GLY A 891 -30.87 -59.68 47.57
C GLY A 891 -31.58 -59.45 48.93
N GLY A 892 -30.82 -59.25 50.01
CA GLY A 892 -31.37 -58.84 51.27
C GLY A 892 -31.94 -59.96 52.11
N SER A 893 -32.67 -59.58 53.18
CA SER A 893 -33.14 -60.49 54.23
C SER A 893 -34.28 -61.40 53.82
N SER A 894 -34.99 -61.03 52.77
CA SER A 894 -36.20 -61.82 52.30
C SER A 894 -35.85 -63.01 51.42
N ARG A 895 -34.60 -63.07 50.89
CA ARG A 895 -34.21 -64.14 49.93
C ARG A 895 -33.44 -65.23 50.61
N VAL A 896 -33.99 -66.36 50.60
CA VAL A 896 -33.46 -67.59 51.22
C VAL A 896 -33.65 -68.73 50.26
N TYR A 897 -32.60 -69.44 49.89
CA TYR A 897 -32.61 -70.48 48.90
C TYR A 897 -32.44 -71.90 49.49
N TYR A 898 -33.20 -72.85 48.99
CA TYR A 898 -32.93 -74.26 49.22
C TYR A 898 -32.08 -74.84 48.08
N ARG A 899 -31.47 -75.97 48.33
CA ARG A 899 -30.70 -76.63 47.30
C ARG A 899 -31.53 -76.97 46.06
N SER A 900 -32.81 -77.45 46.28
CA SER A 900 -33.74 -77.74 45.23
C SER A 900 -34.16 -76.58 44.31
N ASP A 901 -33.96 -75.39 44.79
CA ASP A 901 -34.39 -74.19 44.03
C ASP A 901 -33.50 -73.88 42.80
N HIS A 902 -32.28 -74.50 42.72
CA HIS A 902 -31.38 -74.28 41.63
C HIS A 902 -31.95 -74.61 40.25
N GLU A 903 -32.76 -75.70 40.11
CA GLU A 903 -33.38 -76.07 38.85
C GLU A 903 -34.36 -75.00 38.36
N MET A 904 -35.15 -74.43 39.27
CA MET A 904 -36.09 -73.36 38.93
C MET A 904 -35.36 -72.03 38.61
N ILE A 905 -34.27 -71.80 39.27
CA ILE A 905 -33.46 -70.61 39.03
C ILE A 905 -32.70 -70.72 37.67
N GLU A 906 -32.23 -71.92 37.33
CA GLU A 906 -31.60 -72.23 36.05
C GLU A 906 -32.60 -72.05 34.90
N GLU A 907 -33.79 -72.55 35.02
CA GLU A 907 -34.91 -72.39 34.05
C GLU A 907 -35.26 -70.91 33.86
N ASP A 908 -35.31 -70.13 34.95
CA ASP A 908 -35.56 -68.70 34.87
C ASP A 908 -34.42 -67.99 34.22
N PHE A 909 -33.15 -68.34 34.48
CA PHE A 909 -31.99 -67.74 33.83
C PHE A 909 -31.95 -68.16 32.36
N GLU A 910 -32.21 -69.36 32.00
CA GLU A 910 -32.34 -69.78 30.59
C GLU A 910 -33.45 -68.98 29.86
N SER A 911 -34.54 -68.70 30.52
CA SER A 911 -35.59 -67.83 29.99
C SER A 911 -35.13 -66.39 29.82
N LEU A 912 -34.23 -65.85 30.67
CA LEU A 912 -33.62 -64.54 30.58
C LEU A 912 -32.62 -64.49 29.44
N LYS A 913 -31.75 -65.50 29.28
CA LYS A 913 -30.79 -65.58 28.14
C LYS A 913 -31.52 -65.52 26.77
N LYS A 914 -32.61 -66.26 26.63
CA LYS A 914 -33.43 -66.34 25.40
C LYS A 914 -33.98 -64.97 24.95
N VAL A 915 -34.23 -64.05 25.88
CA VAL A 915 -34.70 -62.72 25.54
C VAL A 915 -33.63 -61.88 24.76
N PHE A 916 -32.36 -62.17 24.98
CA PHE A 916 -31.25 -61.43 24.34
C PHE A 916 -30.66 -62.21 23.15
N CYS A 917 -30.72 -63.53 23.13
CA CYS A 917 -30.07 -64.34 22.11
C CYS A 917 -30.75 -64.24 20.73
N ALA A 918 -29.93 -64.10 19.66
CA ALA A 918 -30.38 -64.04 18.27
C ALA A 918 -31.09 -65.35 17.82
N CYS A 919 -30.82 -66.53 18.45
CA CYS A 919 -31.54 -67.79 18.25
C CYS A 919 -32.93 -67.82 18.97
N GLY A 920 -33.23 -66.79 19.79
CA GLY A 920 -34.46 -66.53 20.47
C GLY A 920 -35.16 -65.29 19.94
N GLU A 921 -35.50 -64.37 20.87
CA GLU A 921 -36.18 -63.10 20.53
C GLU A 921 -35.27 -61.90 20.45
N GLY A 922 -33.89 -62.03 20.64
CA GLY A 922 -32.92 -60.92 20.79
C GLY A 922 -32.01 -60.70 19.59
N LEU A 923 -31.12 -59.79 19.74
CA LEU A 923 -30.19 -59.30 18.70
C LEU A 923 -28.73 -59.70 18.94
N ILE A 924 -28.42 -60.42 20.04
CA ILE A 924 -27.05 -60.72 20.45
C ILE A 924 -26.67 -62.13 20.01
N ALA A 925 -25.49 -62.32 19.47
CA ALA A 925 -24.99 -63.63 19.09
C ALA A 925 -24.84 -64.56 20.33
N GLU A 926 -25.17 -65.83 20.16
CA GLU A 926 -25.21 -66.80 21.23
C GLU A 926 -23.90 -66.91 22.00
N ASN A 927 -22.80 -66.96 21.30
CA ASN A 927 -21.43 -66.99 21.90
C ASN A 927 -21.14 -65.82 22.85
N ILE A 928 -21.74 -64.66 22.59
CA ILE A 928 -21.58 -63.48 23.46
C ILE A 928 -22.45 -63.63 24.68
N VAL A 929 -23.70 -64.10 24.50
CA VAL A 929 -24.65 -64.38 25.63
C VAL A 929 -24.06 -65.43 26.58
N GLU A 930 -23.49 -66.49 26.06
CA GLU A 930 -22.86 -67.53 26.84
C GLU A 930 -21.69 -67.08 27.63
N ARG A 931 -20.81 -66.30 27.01
CA ARG A 931 -19.64 -65.74 27.69
C ARG A 931 -20.01 -64.78 28.82
N GLU A 932 -20.99 -63.91 28.62
CA GLU A 932 -21.45 -63.01 29.68
C GLU A 932 -22.32 -63.77 30.76
N ALA A 933 -22.91 -64.95 30.43
CA ALA A 933 -23.68 -65.79 31.33
C ALA A 933 -22.84 -66.64 32.30
N GLU A 934 -21.55 -66.86 31.97
CA GLU A 934 -20.64 -67.75 32.68
C GLU A 934 -20.61 -67.48 34.20
N ALA A 935 -20.60 -66.19 34.61
CA ALA A 935 -20.61 -65.82 36.03
C ALA A 935 -21.92 -66.26 36.74
N VAL A 936 -23.08 -66.11 36.07
CA VAL A 936 -24.38 -66.50 36.65
C VAL A 936 -24.46 -67.97 36.71
N GLU A 937 -24.16 -68.72 35.66
CA GLU A 937 -24.15 -70.19 35.63
C GLU A 937 -23.20 -70.79 36.65
N GLY A 938 -22.05 -70.18 36.85
CA GLY A 938 -21.09 -70.53 37.89
C GLY A 938 -21.73 -70.42 39.29
N VAL A 939 -22.53 -69.38 39.57
CA VAL A 939 -23.19 -69.20 40.86
C VAL A 939 -24.33 -70.19 40.97
N ILE A 940 -25.15 -70.48 39.96
CA ILE A 940 -26.21 -71.49 39.93
C ILE A 940 -25.58 -72.87 40.20
N SER A 941 -24.45 -73.19 39.59
CA SER A 941 -23.70 -74.45 39.82
C SER A 941 -23.22 -74.51 41.29
N LEU A 942 -22.84 -73.45 41.94
CA LEU A 942 -22.51 -73.38 43.36
C LEU A 942 -23.78 -73.67 44.21
N MET A 943 -24.97 -73.18 43.77
CA MET A 943 -26.19 -73.37 44.47
C MET A 943 -26.66 -74.83 44.40
N SER A 944 -26.32 -75.61 43.38
CA SER A 944 -26.68 -77.03 43.23
C SER A 944 -25.87 -77.96 44.13
N GLN A 945 -24.69 -77.58 44.57
CA GLN A 945 -23.78 -78.35 45.39
C GLN A 945 -24.28 -78.56 46.78
N CYS A 946 -23.86 -79.69 47.46
CA CYS A 946 -24.17 -79.90 48.86
C CYS A 946 -23.38 -78.89 49.76
N THR A 947 -23.90 -78.60 50.93
CA THR A 947 -23.29 -77.55 51.79
C THR A 947 -21.92 -77.94 52.30
N GLU A 948 -21.70 -79.23 52.50
CA GLU A 948 -20.43 -79.81 52.93
C GLU A 948 -19.35 -79.47 51.87
N GLN A 949 -19.66 -79.70 50.56
CA GLN A 949 -18.78 -79.43 49.47
C GLN A 949 -18.52 -77.90 49.27
N LEU A 950 -19.58 -77.08 49.39
CA LEU A 950 -19.46 -75.64 49.39
C LEU A 950 -18.53 -75.08 50.45
N VAL A 951 -18.57 -75.67 51.66
CA VAL A 951 -17.71 -75.29 52.77
C VAL A 951 -16.26 -75.74 52.52
N GLU A 952 -16.04 -76.85 51.90
CA GLU A 952 -14.75 -77.35 51.48
C GLU A 952 -14.16 -76.49 50.36
N ASP A 953 -14.90 -76.27 49.27
CA ASP A 953 -14.50 -75.39 48.17
C ASP A 953 -14.18 -73.96 48.70
N PHE A 954 -15.02 -73.43 49.57
CA PHE A 954 -14.80 -72.13 50.19
C PHE A 954 -13.47 -72.10 50.97
N SER A 955 -13.19 -73.15 51.71
CA SER A 955 -11.99 -73.25 52.54
C SER A 955 -10.72 -73.31 51.65
N ILE A 956 -10.79 -74.14 50.61
CA ILE A 956 -9.69 -74.24 49.62
C ILE A 956 -9.40 -72.91 48.97
N VAL A 957 -10.43 -72.34 48.30
CA VAL A 957 -10.30 -71.07 47.54
C VAL A 957 -9.87 -69.90 48.46
N THR A 958 -10.37 -69.88 49.74
CA THR A 958 -9.96 -68.81 50.69
C THR A 958 -8.51 -68.96 51.11
N CYS A 959 -8.02 -70.21 51.29
CA CYS A 959 -6.62 -70.49 51.63
C CYS A 959 -5.70 -70.14 50.50
N GLU A 960 -6.07 -70.48 49.24
CA GLU A 960 -5.30 -70.18 48.03
C GLU A 960 -5.22 -68.67 47.81
N THR A 961 -6.34 -67.94 47.87
CA THR A 961 -6.39 -66.52 47.68
C THR A 961 -5.69 -65.71 48.76
N SER A 962 -5.64 -66.25 50.01
CA SER A 962 -4.96 -65.61 51.18
C SER A 962 -3.50 -66.00 51.29
N GLY A 963 -2.92 -66.84 50.43
CA GLY A 963 -1.55 -67.31 50.50
C GLY A 963 -1.29 -68.18 51.77
N ILE A 964 -2.29 -68.70 52.39
CA ILE A 964 -2.15 -69.55 53.59
C ILE A 964 -2.06 -70.99 53.09
N GLY A 965 -0.91 -71.59 53.32
CA GLY A 965 -0.74 -73.00 53.03
C GLY A 965 -1.73 -73.91 53.86
N VAL A 966 -1.67 -75.24 53.64
CA VAL A 966 -2.59 -76.21 54.28
C VAL A 966 -2.84 -75.91 55.76
N MET A 967 -4.11 -75.70 56.09
CA MET A 967 -4.52 -75.26 57.43
C MET A 967 -4.15 -76.32 58.58
N GLY A 968 -3.37 -75.83 59.53
CA GLY A 968 -3.19 -76.60 60.81
C GLY A 968 -4.45 -76.56 61.67
N SER A 969 -4.72 -77.61 62.47
CA SER A 969 -5.84 -77.69 63.34
C SER A 969 -5.90 -76.50 64.33
N GLY A 970 -6.84 -75.57 64.14
CA GLY A 970 -7.12 -74.44 65.01
C GLY A 970 -6.98 -73.05 64.43
N GLN A 971 -6.58 -72.90 63.13
CA GLN A 971 -6.50 -71.65 62.48
C GLN A 971 -7.86 -71.17 61.99
N LYS A 972 -8.22 -69.88 62.20
CA LYS A 972 -9.49 -69.31 61.73
C LYS A 972 -9.34 -68.87 60.29
N LEU A 973 -10.30 -69.19 59.41
CA LEU A 973 -10.37 -68.70 58.03
C LEU A 973 -10.54 -67.21 58.04
N PRO A 974 -9.75 -66.51 57.21
CA PRO A 974 -9.89 -65.05 57.03
C PRO A 974 -11.20 -64.72 56.39
N MET A 975 -11.77 -63.53 56.70
CA MET A 975 -12.96 -63.04 56.02
C MET A 975 -12.55 -62.58 54.60
N PRO A 976 -13.12 -63.11 53.56
CA PRO A 976 -12.75 -62.70 52.18
C PRO A 976 -13.17 -61.24 51.90
N PRO A 977 -12.35 -60.49 51.23
CA PRO A 977 -12.67 -59.11 50.86
C PRO A 977 -13.85 -59.07 49.86
N THR A 978 -14.63 -57.98 49.92
CA THR A 978 -15.74 -57.82 48.98
C THR A 978 -15.16 -57.20 47.69
N THR A 979 -14.96 -58.01 46.69
CA THR A 979 -14.38 -57.64 45.40
C THR A 979 -15.37 -56.99 44.48
N GLY A 980 -16.65 -57.23 44.65
CA GLY A 980 -17.71 -56.82 43.68
C GLY A 980 -17.63 -57.56 42.35
N ARG A 981 -16.76 -58.56 42.21
CA ARG A 981 -16.66 -59.45 41.07
C ARG A 981 -17.24 -60.82 41.43
N TRP A 982 -18.30 -61.13 40.75
CA TRP A 982 -18.99 -62.38 40.96
C TRP A 982 -18.37 -63.49 40.07
N ASN A 983 -17.78 -64.51 40.70
CA ASN A 983 -17.18 -65.63 40.00
C ASN A 983 -17.26 -66.86 40.87
N ARG A 984 -17.41 -68.04 40.26
CA ARG A 984 -17.41 -69.36 40.97
C ARG A 984 -16.16 -69.59 41.81
N ALA A 985 -15.00 -69.04 41.34
CA ALA A 985 -13.73 -69.18 42.08
C ALA A 985 -13.48 -68.03 43.08
N ASP A 986 -14.40 -67.10 43.29
CA ASP A 986 -14.20 -66.01 44.26
C ASP A 986 -14.76 -66.43 45.66
N PRO A 987 -13.95 -66.37 46.70
CA PRO A 987 -14.37 -66.80 48.02
C PRO A 987 -15.51 -65.92 48.60
N ASN A 988 -15.61 -64.65 48.26
CA ASN A 988 -16.75 -63.84 48.73
C ASN A 988 -18.07 -64.26 48.05
N THR A 989 -18.01 -64.68 46.79
CA THR A 989 -19.18 -65.25 46.05
C THR A 989 -19.65 -66.50 46.70
N ILE A 990 -18.79 -67.49 47.00
CA ILE A 990 -19.16 -68.74 47.70
C ILE A 990 -19.68 -68.40 49.09
N LEU A 991 -19.10 -67.52 49.83
CA LEU A 991 -19.56 -67.09 51.15
C LEU A 991 -20.97 -66.49 51.07
N ARG A 992 -21.30 -65.68 50.07
CA ARG A 992 -22.67 -65.14 49.87
C ARG A 992 -23.70 -66.23 49.52
N VAL A 993 -23.32 -67.18 48.69
CA VAL A 993 -24.17 -68.34 48.44
C VAL A 993 -24.49 -69.07 49.80
N LEU A 994 -23.51 -69.36 50.68
CA LEU A 994 -23.71 -69.96 52.01
C LEU A 994 -24.56 -69.07 52.91
N CYS A 995 -24.43 -67.74 52.85
CA CYS A 995 -25.22 -66.76 53.62
C CYS A 995 -26.69 -66.77 53.23
N HIS A 996 -27.02 -67.06 51.97
CA HIS A 996 -28.42 -67.14 51.49
C HIS A 996 -29.00 -68.58 51.57
N ARG A 997 -28.16 -69.54 51.88
CA ARG A 997 -28.60 -70.95 51.92
C ARG A 997 -29.43 -71.30 53.21
N ASN A 998 -30.60 -71.88 53.01
CA ASN A 998 -31.42 -72.28 54.14
C ASN A 998 -31.09 -73.71 54.58
N ASP A 999 -29.95 -73.88 55.21
CA ASP A 999 -29.44 -75.11 55.70
C ASP A 999 -28.81 -74.99 57.08
N ARG A 1000 -28.97 -76.06 57.93
CA ARG A 1000 -28.45 -76.09 59.30
C ARG A 1000 -26.89 -76.07 59.32
N ALA A 1001 -26.27 -76.83 58.41
CA ALA A 1001 -24.80 -76.92 58.29
C ALA A 1001 -24.19 -75.58 57.90
N ALA A 1002 -24.71 -74.88 56.86
CA ALA A 1002 -24.28 -73.55 56.44
C ALA A 1002 -24.39 -72.53 57.58
N ASN A 1003 -25.52 -72.55 58.32
CA ASN A 1003 -25.77 -71.66 59.41
C ASN A 1003 -24.78 -71.84 60.57
N GLN A 1004 -24.47 -73.10 60.91
CA GLN A 1004 -23.50 -73.46 61.92
C GLN A 1004 -22.07 -73.05 61.51
N PHE A 1005 -21.67 -73.24 60.27
CA PHE A 1005 -20.40 -72.89 59.73
C PHE A 1005 -20.21 -71.33 59.78
N LEU A 1006 -21.13 -70.57 59.28
CA LEU A 1006 -21.10 -69.13 59.28
C LEU A 1006 -21.06 -68.54 60.73
N LYS A 1007 -21.77 -69.16 61.70
CA LYS A 1007 -21.77 -68.78 63.14
C LYS A 1007 -20.42 -69.06 63.74
N ARG A 1008 -19.84 -70.23 63.52
CA ARG A 1008 -18.60 -70.66 64.18
C ARG A 1008 -17.39 -70.00 63.61
N THR A 1009 -17.31 -69.82 62.29
CA THR A 1009 -16.14 -69.33 61.58
C THR A 1009 -16.06 -67.84 61.58
N PHE A 1010 -17.16 -67.14 61.27
CA PHE A 1010 -17.19 -65.69 61.09
C PHE A 1010 -18.06 -64.94 62.07
N GLN A 1011 -18.73 -65.61 62.97
CA GLN A 1011 -19.63 -65.00 63.96
C GLN A 1011 -20.72 -64.11 63.35
N LEU A 1012 -21.11 -64.34 62.09
CA LEU A 1012 -22.07 -63.50 61.40
C LEU A 1012 -23.36 -63.35 62.19
N ALA A 1013 -23.88 -62.10 62.17
CA ALA A 1013 -25.16 -61.81 62.80
C ALA A 1013 -26.29 -62.61 62.19
N LYS A 1014 -27.25 -62.93 63.03
CA LYS A 1014 -28.49 -63.60 62.52
C LYS A 1014 -29.27 -62.61 61.70
N ARG A 1015 -29.73 -63.01 60.52
CA ARG A 1015 -30.63 -62.26 59.70
C ARG A 1015 -31.92 -61.94 60.45
N ARG A 1016 -32.30 -60.69 60.64
CA ARG A 1016 -33.55 -60.27 61.27
C ARG A 1016 -34.72 -60.30 60.35
#